data_ae35ada8dc68198e7c1ad0f25fa1cf7b
#
_entry.id   ae35ada8dc68198e7c1ad0f25fa1cf7b
#
_cell.length_a   1.000
_cell.length_b   1.000
_cell.length_c   1.000
_cell.angle_alpha   90.00
_cell.angle_beta   90.00
_cell.angle_gamma   90.00
#
_symmetry.space_group_name_H-M   'P 1'
#
loop_
_entity.id
_entity.type
_entity.pdbx_description
1 polymer ?
#
loop_
_entity_poly.entity_id
_entity_poly.type
_entity_poly.pdbx_seq_one_letter_code
_entity_poly.pdbx_strand_id
1 'polypeptide(L)'
;MHKQAKRYFLLGAVTFALAACGQGVDADQQGTGEGTIELAEFPDRPYWGDTHLHTDNSIDAFGFGVRLGPEEALMFASGQEVTATTGMRAKLARPLDFLVISDHSDGLGATRRLYDAPRLGVVAMGDETMLRWYDMMHESPEQSQRAIGELITAAANGTLPEAMTNNPEEQDAATAEIWGAHLEMLDRYNKPGKFTAFAGFEYTLMPDGNNLHRVVMFRDGLDRTGQVLPYPGINSDIEGLWDYMLAYEQATGGQALAIPHNSNLSNGLMFELTMPGGGPITAEYARKRAAAEPVVEVTQIKGDSEAHPFLSPNDEMAGFGVKGWELGNLPLTRETTNDMLAGNYIREALKRGLSLEEQLGVNPYAFGMIGSTDSHTSLATGDEDNFYGKHTGNEPSYQDRALEGQNLGTRIGRFGWHYLAGGYAAAWARGNTRAEIFDAFQRREVYATTGPRMTVRLFGGFDFSEADWDGDWVRAGYTRGVPMGGELEDRGNAPTFLISALKDPDGANLDRVQVVKGWVDSSGELQERLYDVSWSDMDKRSRVGGKVPAVGDTVDRATATYTNDIGAAELRTAWTDPDYVEGQRAFYYVRVIEIPTPRWTLFDAVRFGIELPEDAMADAVAQERAYSSPIWLKPAPPAIMEQQ
;
A
#
# COMPACT_ATOMS: atom_id res chain seq x y z
N MET A 1 25.04 -14.90 -3.03
CA MET A 1 24.00 -14.30 -2.19
C MET A 1 24.57 -13.49 -1.02
N HIS A 2 25.25 -14.07 -0.02
CA HIS A 2 25.88 -13.30 1.08
C HIS A 2 26.89 -12.20 0.69
N LYS A 3 27.39 -12.16 -0.54
CA LYS A 3 28.32 -11.12 -1.04
C LYS A 3 27.62 -9.85 -1.56
N GLN A 4 26.36 -9.93 -1.98
CA GLN A 4 25.63 -8.75 -2.47
C GLN A 4 25.18 -7.84 -1.32
N ALA A 5 24.63 -8.37 -0.24
CA ALA A 5 24.18 -7.57 0.90
C ALA A 5 25.27 -6.64 1.49
N LYS A 6 26.56 -7.05 1.42
CA LYS A 6 27.68 -6.22 1.91
C LYS A 6 28.05 -5.05 0.99
N ARG A 7 27.55 -5.01 -0.23
CA ARG A 7 27.95 -4.02 -1.25
C ARG A 7 27.22 -2.69 -1.11
N TYR A 8 26.05 -2.69 -0.48
CA TYR A 8 25.21 -1.51 -0.34
C TYR A 8 25.47 -0.67 0.92
N PHE A 9 26.53 -1.00 1.68
CA PHE A 9 27.00 -0.18 2.78
C PHE A 9 28.12 0.76 2.32
N LEU A 10 27.89 2.07 2.36
CA LEU A 10 28.89 3.10 2.14
C LEU A 10 29.90 3.10 3.29
N LEU A 11 31.10 2.56 3.07
CA LEU A 11 32.23 2.64 4.00
C LEU A 11 32.85 4.05 3.94
N GLY A 12 32.23 5.02 4.60
CA GLY A 12 32.79 6.33 4.85
C GLY A 12 33.48 6.38 6.20
N ALA A 13 34.75 6.00 6.30
CA ALA A 13 35.54 6.22 7.48
C ALA A 13 35.98 7.71 7.55
N VAL A 14 35.20 8.56 8.19
CA VAL A 14 35.64 9.88 8.65
C VAL A 14 36.16 9.75 10.06
N THR A 15 37.47 9.81 10.20
CA THR A 15 38.15 9.79 11.51
C THR A 15 37.96 11.14 12.20
N PHE A 16 37.10 11.21 13.21
CA PHE A 16 37.07 12.33 14.16
C PHE A 16 37.84 11.94 15.43
N ALA A 17 38.83 12.76 15.77
CA ALA A 17 39.60 12.62 17.01
C ALA A 17 38.73 13.01 18.21
N LEU A 18 38.50 12.08 19.13
CA LEU A 18 37.83 12.30 20.42
C LEU A 18 38.81 12.81 21.44
N ALA A 19 38.56 14.01 21.97
CA ALA A 19 39.10 14.46 23.25
C ALA A 19 38.10 14.07 24.34
N ALA A 20 38.53 13.21 25.26
CA ALA A 20 37.72 12.73 26.37
C ALA A 20 37.69 13.73 27.52
N CYS A 21 36.48 14.06 27.98
CA CYS A 21 36.22 14.43 29.39
C CYS A 21 34.81 13.93 29.75
N GLY A 22 34.78 13.01 30.71
CA GLY A 22 33.56 12.36 31.13
C GLY A 22 32.67 13.18 32.04
N GLN A 23 31.39 12.95 31.90
CA GLN A 23 30.37 12.84 32.96
C GLN A 23 29.11 12.24 32.30
N GLY A 24 28.59 11.18 32.92
CA GLY A 24 27.43 10.47 32.39
C GLY A 24 26.15 11.32 32.43
N VAL A 25 25.46 11.34 31.33
CA VAL A 25 24.06 11.77 31.19
C VAL A 25 23.44 10.84 30.19
N ASP A 26 22.20 10.41 30.47
CA ASP A 26 21.41 9.48 29.71
C ASP A 26 21.44 9.76 28.19
N ALA A 27 21.84 8.74 27.41
CA ALA A 27 21.96 8.81 25.98
C ALA A 27 20.61 8.50 25.30
N ASP A 28 19.69 9.49 25.30
CA ASP A 28 18.47 9.37 24.49
C ASP A 28 17.89 10.72 23.98
N GLN A 29 18.69 11.78 23.89
CA GLN A 29 18.26 13.01 23.21
C GLN A 29 19.45 13.80 22.65
N GLN A 30 19.90 13.46 21.44
CA GLN A 30 20.59 14.42 20.55
C GLN A 30 20.25 14.12 19.09
N GLY A 31 19.01 14.45 18.69
CA GLY A 31 18.60 14.66 17.30
C GLY A 31 18.48 16.14 17.04
N THR A 32 19.00 16.57 15.93
CA THR A 32 19.00 17.91 15.37
C THR A 32 17.65 18.61 15.50
N GLY A 33 17.53 19.71 16.26
CA GLY A 33 16.60 20.83 16.12
C GLY A 33 15.11 20.60 15.84
N GLU A 34 14.56 19.41 16.02
CA GLU A 34 13.13 19.15 15.94
C GLU A 34 12.47 19.66 17.23
N GLY A 35 11.61 20.66 17.12
CA GLY A 35 10.78 21.11 18.23
C GLY A 35 10.03 19.91 18.81
N THR A 36 10.14 19.68 20.12
CA THR A 36 9.38 18.62 20.79
C THR A 36 7.90 18.89 20.61
N ILE A 37 7.20 18.01 19.87
CA ILE A 37 5.73 18.03 19.81
C ILE A 37 5.18 17.31 21.03
N GLU A 38 4.06 17.79 21.55
CA GLU A 38 3.32 17.10 22.60
C GLU A 38 2.61 15.87 21.98
N LEU A 39 2.91 14.67 22.49
CA LEU A 39 2.26 13.44 22.06
C LEU A 39 1.00 13.21 22.88
N ALA A 40 -0.08 12.78 22.22
CA ALA A 40 -1.27 12.32 22.90
C ALA A 40 -1.00 11.06 23.75
N GLU A 41 -1.76 10.84 24.82
CA GLU A 41 -1.66 9.60 25.62
C GLU A 41 -2.01 8.36 24.78
N PHE A 42 -3.10 8.47 24.01
CA PHE A 42 -3.51 7.50 22.99
C PHE A 42 -3.72 8.22 21.65
N PRO A 43 -3.63 7.54 20.50
CA PRO A 43 -4.00 8.12 19.23
C PRO A 43 -5.42 8.68 19.27
N ASP A 44 -5.60 9.96 18.96
CA ASP A 44 -6.87 10.67 19.00
C ASP A 44 -7.47 10.90 17.61
N ARG A 45 -6.63 10.87 16.56
CA ARG A 45 -7.01 10.98 15.16
C ARG A 45 -6.12 10.11 14.28
N PRO A 46 -6.62 9.66 13.09
CA PRO A 46 -5.74 9.06 12.09
C PRO A 46 -4.93 10.15 11.37
N TYR A 47 -3.70 9.79 10.96
CA TYR A 47 -2.88 10.56 10.03
C TYR A 47 -2.96 9.92 8.64
N TRP A 48 -3.21 10.74 7.63
CA TRP A 48 -3.48 10.32 6.25
C TRP A 48 -2.26 10.50 5.37
N GLY A 49 -1.91 9.50 4.61
CA GLY A 49 -0.78 9.59 3.70
C GLY A 49 -0.82 8.59 2.56
N ASP A 50 0.15 8.76 1.70
CA ASP A 50 0.43 7.83 0.61
C ASP A 50 1.84 7.23 0.82
N THR A 51 1.92 5.91 0.76
CA THR A 51 3.18 5.19 0.92
C THR A 51 3.80 4.76 -0.39
N HIS A 52 3.15 5.06 -1.53
CA HIS A 52 3.54 4.51 -2.82
C HIS A 52 3.35 5.55 -3.93
N LEU A 53 4.38 6.36 -4.16
CA LEU A 53 4.38 7.43 -5.16
C LEU A 53 5.68 7.44 -5.94
N HIS A 54 5.60 7.57 -7.27
CA HIS A 54 6.73 7.65 -8.18
C HIS A 54 6.91 9.06 -8.75
N THR A 55 8.17 9.45 -8.95
CA THR A 55 8.57 10.74 -9.49
C THR A 55 9.43 10.57 -10.76
N ASP A 56 10.04 11.66 -11.25
CA ASP A 56 10.96 11.61 -12.39
C ASP A 56 12.28 10.86 -12.10
N ASN A 57 12.52 10.46 -10.85
CA ASN A 57 13.62 9.58 -10.48
C ASN A 57 13.31 8.10 -10.71
N SER A 58 12.03 7.72 -10.84
CA SER A 58 11.63 6.35 -11.15
C SER A 58 11.87 6.05 -12.61
N ILE A 59 12.49 4.90 -12.87
CA ILE A 59 12.91 4.49 -14.22
C ILE A 59 11.74 4.45 -15.20
N ASP A 60 10.60 3.95 -14.76
CA ASP A 60 9.39 3.80 -15.56
C ASP A 60 8.54 5.07 -15.61
N ALA A 61 8.35 5.76 -14.47
CA ALA A 61 7.55 6.98 -14.43
C ALA A 61 8.12 8.07 -15.35
N PHE A 62 9.46 8.29 -15.33
CA PHE A 62 10.11 9.19 -16.28
C PHE A 62 9.88 8.75 -17.73
N GLY A 63 10.02 7.46 -17.98
CA GLY A 63 9.83 6.89 -19.32
C GLY A 63 8.39 6.98 -19.81
N PHE A 64 7.40 6.89 -18.91
CA PHE A 64 5.99 7.15 -19.21
C PHE A 64 5.64 8.64 -19.27
N GLY A 65 6.62 9.51 -19.17
CA GLY A 65 6.50 10.93 -19.51
C GLY A 65 6.51 11.89 -18.34
N VAL A 66 6.53 11.44 -17.07
CA VAL A 66 6.55 12.37 -15.92
C VAL A 66 7.82 13.22 -15.92
N ARG A 67 7.67 14.50 -15.58
CA ARG A 67 8.76 15.48 -15.47
C ARG A 67 8.68 16.26 -14.15
N LEU A 68 7.81 15.85 -13.25
CA LEU A 68 7.77 16.36 -11.88
C LEU A 68 8.68 15.50 -11.00
N GLY A 69 9.53 16.20 -10.24
CA GLY A 69 10.46 15.57 -9.33
C GLY A 69 9.90 15.36 -7.92
N PRO A 70 10.74 14.87 -7.02
CA PRO A 70 10.37 14.67 -5.61
C PRO A 70 9.93 15.96 -4.90
N GLU A 71 10.46 17.13 -5.30
CA GLU A 71 10.10 18.40 -4.67
C GLU A 71 8.64 18.78 -4.97
N GLU A 72 8.21 18.68 -6.22
CA GLU A 72 6.83 18.92 -6.63
C GLU A 72 5.87 17.91 -5.97
N ALA A 73 6.27 16.66 -5.82
CA ALA A 73 5.49 15.65 -5.12
C ALA A 73 5.26 16.02 -3.64
N LEU A 74 6.30 16.48 -2.93
CA LEU A 74 6.21 16.94 -1.55
C LEU A 74 5.38 18.23 -1.41
N MET A 75 5.55 19.17 -2.35
CA MET A 75 4.72 20.39 -2.41
C MET A 75 3.24 20.04 -2.59
N PHE A 76 2.93 19.16 -3.54
CA PHE A 76 1.57 18.74 -3.82
C PHE A 76 0.94 18.03 -2.62
N ALA A 77 1.61 17.02 -2.07
CA ALA A 77 1.13 16.27 -0.91
C ALA A 77 0.90 17.17 0.32
N SER A 78 1.74 18.21 0.52
CA SER A 78 1.55 19.21 1.58
C SER A 78 0.47 20.26 1.28
N GLY A 79 -0.28 20.12 0.17
CA GLY A 79 -1.44 20.94 -0.20
C GLY A 79 -1.12 22.20 -1.02
N GLN A 80 0.10 22.32 -1.56
CA GLN A 80 0.45 23.38 -2.47
C GLN A 80 -0.05 23.05 -3.89
N GLU A 81 -0.33 24.10 -4.67
CA GLU A 81 -0.66 23.94 -6.08
C GLU A 81 0.63 23.75 -6.89
N VAL A 82 0.62 22.75 -7.77
CA VAL A 82 1.69 22.49 -8.73
C VAL A 82 1.16 22.47 -10.16
N THR A 83 2.04 22.55 -11.14
CA THR A 83 1.68 22.35 -12.54
C THR A 83 2.05 20.94 -12.95
N ALA A 84 1.07 20.11 -13.31
CA ALA A 84 1.27 18.76 -13.80
C ALA A 84 2.14 18.73 -15.07
N THR A 85 2.71 17.59 -15.42
CA THR A 85 3.58 17.45 -16.61
C THR A 85 2.90 17.92 -17.89
N THR A 86 1.60 17.73 -18.04
CA THR A 86 0.81 18.17 -19.20
C THR A 86 0.40 19.64 -19.15
N GLY A 87 0.84 20.40 -18.14
CA GLY A 87 0.58 21.83 -18.00
C GLY A 87 -0.70 22.19 -17.25
N MET A 88 -1.46 21.22 -16.76
CA MET A 88 -2.64 21.46 -15.93
C MET A 88 -2.22 21.82 -14.49
N ARG A 89 -3.00 22.71 -13.86
CA ARG A 89 -2.82 23.02 -12.44
C ARG A 89 -3.45 21.90 -11.59
N ALA A 90 -2.71 21.43 -10.62
CA ALA A 90 -3.08 20.35 -9.73
C ALA A 90 -2.97 20.79 -8.27
N LYS A 91 -3.95 20.41 -7.45
CA LYS A 91 -3.96 20.67 -6.02
C LYS A 91 -4.85 19.66 -5.31
N LEU A 92 -4.41 19.17 -4.15
CA LEU A 92 -5.27 18.39 -3.26
C LEU A 92 -6.34 19.27 -2.59
N ALA A 93 -7.56 18.76 -2.44
CA ALA A 93 -8.61 19.42 -1.67
C ALA A 93 -8.18 19.57 -0.19
N ARG A 94 -7.54 18.55 0.36
CA ARG A 94 -6.95 18.53 1.70
C ARG A 94 -5.52 17.97 1.64
N PRO A 95 -4.54 18.60 2.33
CA PRO A 95 -3.18 18.07 2.41
C PRO A 95 -3.16 16.64 2.98
N LEU A 96 -2.14 15.88 2.63
CA LEU A 96 -1.76 14.66 3.33
C LEU A 96 -0.97 15.03 4.61
N ASP A 97 -0.98 14.14 5.60
CA ASP A 97 -0.18 14.26 6.81
C ASP A 97 1.22 13.69 6.63
N PHE A 98 1.38 12.70 5.73
CA PHE A 98 2.67 12.10 5.40
C PHE A 98 2.74 11.60 3.96
N LEU A 99 3.98 11.41 3.48
CA LEU A 99 4.27 10.86 2.16
C LEU A 99 5.53 10.00 2.21
N VAL A 100 5.51 8.86 1.52
CA VAL A 100 6.70 8.10 1.11
C VAL A 100 6.83 8.22 -0.40
N ILE A 101 7.93 8.81 -0.88
CA ILE A 101 8.30 8.73 -2.29
C ILE A 101 9.07 7.43 -2.47
N SER A 102 8.56 6.55 -3.32
CA SER A 102 9.03 5.18 -3.46
C SER A 102 9.50 4.84 -4.87
N ASP A 103 10.25 5.75 -5.49
CA ASP A 103 10.84 5.50 -6.79
C ASP A 103 11.56 4.15 -6.85
N HIS A 104 11.48 3.45 -7.99
CA HIS A 104 12.15 2.16 -8.17
C HIS A 104 13.64 2.24 -7.84
N SER A 105 14.13 1.32 -7.01
CA SER A 105 15.55 1.20 -6.66
C SER A 105 16.41 0.76 -7.84
N ASP A 106 15.83 -0.03 -8.74
CA ASP A 106 16.47 -0.48 -9.96
C ASP A 106 16.60 0.67 -10.95
N GLY A 107 17.83 1.13 -11.15
CA GLY A 107 18.12 2.23 -12.06
C GLY A 107 17.55 3.57 -11.62
N LEU A 108 17.56 3.88 -10.32
CA LEU A 108 17.12 5.16 -9.76
C LEU A 108 17.74 6.34 -10.51
N GLY A 109 16.92 7.17 -11.17
CA GLY A 109 17.32 8.30 -12.02
C GLY A 109 18.04 7.94 -13.32
N ALA A 110 18.22 6.65 -13.64
CA ALA A 110 19.00 6.24 -14.83
C ALA A 110 18.34 6.65 -16.15
N THR A 111 17.01 6.54 -16.25
CA THR A 111 16.27 6.93 -17.46
C THR A 111 16.39 8.41 -17.73
N ARG A 112 16.26 9.26 -16.69
CA ARG A 112 16.48 10.71 -16.79
C ARG A 112 17.89 11.03 -17.22
N ARG A 113 18.89 10.41 -16.59
CA ARG A 113 20.31 10.59 -16.96
C ARG A 113 20.59 10.18 -18.41
N LEU A 114 20.02 9.08 -18.88
CA LEU A 114 20.14 8.66 -20.27
C LEU A 114 19.49 9.68 -21.20
N TYR A 115 18.30 10.15 -20.87
CA TYR A 115 17.57 11.16 -21.65
C TYR A 115 18.33 12.49 -21.75
N ASP A 116 18.88 12.98 -20.63
CA ASP A 116 19.60 14.26 -20.56
C ASP A 116 21.04 14.18 -21.14
N ALA A 117 21.54 12.95 -21.40
CA ALA A 117 22.89 12.78 -21.93
C ALA A 117 23.04 13.36 -23.33
N PRO A 118 24.19 13.98 -23.67
CA PRO A 118 24.47 14.36 -25.05
C PRO A 118 24.45 13.11 -25.95
N ARG A 119 23.72 13.18 -27.09
CA ARG A 119 23.59 12.03 -28.02
C ARG A 119 24.94 11.45 -28.47
N LEU A 120 25.98 12.28 -28.63
CA LEU A 120 27.33 11.84 -28.95
C LEU A 120 27.95 10.99 -27.82
N GLY A 121 27.60 11.25 -26.57
CA GLY A 121 27.99 10.43 -25.41
C GLY A 121 27.37 9.03 -25.50
N VAL A 122 26.06 8.96 -25.80
CA VAL A 122 25.35 7.68 -25.96
C VAL A 122 25.91 6.87 -27.16
N VAL A 123 26.20 7.53 -28.27
CA VAL A 123 26.88 6.90 -29.42
C VAL A 123 28.26 6.35 -29.02
N ALA A 124 29.00 7.07 -28.17
CA ALA A 124 30.32 6.65 -27.71
C ALA A 124 30.29 5.44 -26.76
N MET A 125 29.14 5.11 -26.15
CA MET A 125 28.96 3.86 -25.38
C MET A 125 29.03 2.63 -26.28
N GLY A 126 28.79 2.76 -27.59
CA GLY A 126 28.91 1.68 -28.56
C GLY A 126 27.79 0.62 -28.48
N ASP A 127 26.70 0.91 -27.78
CA ASP A 127 25.55 0.01 -27.62
C ASP A 127 24.37 0.48 -28.49
N GLU A 128 23.97 -0.34 -29.47
CA GLU A 128 22.90 -0.02 -30.40
C GLU A 128 21.52 0.03 -29.71
N THR A 129 21.29 -0.77 -28.68
CA THR A 129 20.02 -0.82 -27.94
C THR A 129 19.85 0.46 -27.11
N MET A 130 20.90 0.87 -26.40
CA MET A 130 20.90 2.13 -25.64
C MET A 130 20.65 3.33 -26.54
N LEU A 131 21.33 3.38 -27.70
CA LEU A 131 21.15 4.47 -28.67
C LEU A 131 19.74 4.48 -29.25
N ARG A 132 19.18 3.31 -29.54
CA ARG A 132 17.80 3.17 -30.04
C ARG A 132 16.79 3.63 -28.99
N TRP A 133 16.91 3.20 -27.73
CA TRP A 133 16.05 3.67 -26.63
C TRP A 133 16.18 5.19 -26.42
N TYR A 134 17.39 5.73 -26.45
CA TYR A 134 17.62 7.16 -26.39
C TYR A 134 16.87 7.91 -27.50
N ASP A 135 17.04 7.48 -28.76
CA ASP A 135 16.36 8.09 -29.91
C ASP A 135 14.83 7.98 -29.81
N MET A 136 14.30 6.82 -29.38
CA MET A 136 12.87 6.61 -29.16
C MET A 136 12.32 7.55 -28.07
N MET A 137 13.02 7.72 -26.95
CA MET A 137 12.59 8.63 -25.87
C MET A 137 12.52 10.09 -26.29
N HIS A 138 13.29 10.50 -27.33
CA HIS A 138 13.29 11.86 -27.88
C HIS A 138 12.36 12.04 -29.07
N GLU A 139 11.83 10.96 -29.64
CA GLU A 139 10.98 11.00 -30.83
C GLU A 139 9.54 11.42 -30.50
N SER A 140 8.90 10.72 -29.57
CA SER A 140 7.54 11.04 -29.10
C SER A 140 7.23 10.36 -27.75
N PRO A 141 6.17 10.80 -27.03
CA PRO A 141 5.73 10.13 -25.80
C PRO A 141 5.42 8.66 -26.01
N GLU A 142 4.79 8.26 -27.11
CA GLU A 142 4.42 6.88 -27.42
C GLU A 142 5.68 6.03 -27.66
N GLN A 143 6.69 6.58 -28.34
CA GLN A 143 7.97 5.90 -28.53
C GLN A 143 8.76 5.79 -27.22
N SER A 144 8.71 6.80 -26.38
CA SER A 144 9.28 6.76 -25.04
C SER A 144 8.68 5.63 -24.21
N GLN A 145 7.35 5.49 -24.19
CA GLN A 145 6.66 4.39 -23.51
C GLN A 145 7.09 3.02 -24.04
N ARG A 146 7.27 2.89 -25.38
CA ARG A 146 7.79 1.66 -25.98
C ARG A 146 9.20 1.33 -25.53
N ALA A 147 10.10 2.34 -25.53
CA ALA A 147 11.47 2.17 -25.09
C ALA A 147 11.52 1.65 -23.65
N ILE A 148 10.68 2.20 -22.75
CA ILE A 148 10.59 1.75 -21.37
C ILE A 148 9.98 0.36 -21.24
N GLY A 149 8.95 0.04 -22.02
CA GLY A 149 8.39 -1.32 -22.06
C GLY A 149 9.43 -2.36 -22.49
N GLU A 150 10.27 -2.04 -23.48
CA GLU A 150 11.39 -2.89 -23.90
C GLU A 150 12.47 -3.00 -22.80
N LEU A 151 12.80 -1.90 -22.12
CA LEU A 151 13.77 -1.88 -21.02
C LEU A 151 13.29 -2.75 -19.85
N ILE A 152 12.02 -2.58 -19.42
CA ILE A 152 11.42 -3.40 -18.36
C ILE A 152 11.43 -4.89 -18.75
N THR A 153 11.10 -5.20 -20.00
CA THR A 153 11.13 -6.57 -20.52
C THR A 153 12.57 -7.14 -20.53
N ALA A 154 13.55 -6.33 -20.95
CA ALA A 154 14.95 -6.72 -20.94
C ALA A 154 15.46 -6.96 -19.50
N ALA A 155 15.06 -6.11 -18.55
CA ALA A 155 15.37 -6.28 -17.13
C ALA A 155 14.79 -7.58 -16.57
N ALA A 156 13.49 -7.84 -16.83
CA ALA A 156 12.81 -9.06 -16.38
C ALA A 156 13.44 -10.35 -16.95
N ASN A 157 13.96 -10.27 -18.17
CA ASN A 157 14.63 -11.42 -18.85
C ASN A 157 16.13 -11.51 -18.60
N GLY A 158 16.75 -10.58 -17.83
CA GLY A 158 18.18 -10.53 -17.62
C GLY A 158 18.99 -10.21 -18.89
N THR A 159 18.41 -9.50 -19.85
CA THR A 159 18.99 -9.15 -21.15
C THR A 159 19.28 -7.64 -21.31
N LEU A 160 19.46 -6.95 -20.19
CA LEU A 160 19.88 -5.54 -20.22
C LEU A 160 21.20 -5.36 -20.98
N PRO A 161 21.39 -4.23 -21.70
CA PRO A 161 22.65 -3.90 -22.35
C PRO A 161 23.83 -3.93 -21.38
N GLU A 162 24.98 -4.43 -21.86
CA GLU A 162 26.22 -4.46 -21.06
C GLU A 162 26.62 -3.06 -20.55
N ALA A 163 26.35 -2.00 -21.31
CA ALA A 163 26.61 -0.63 -20.91
C ALA A 163 25.85 -0.23 -19.61
N MET A 164 24.72 -0.88 -19.32
CA MET A 164 23.94 -0.68 -18.09
C MET A 164 24.36 -1.58 -16.94
N THR A 165 25.19 -2.61 -17.17
CA THR A 165 25.50 -3.66 -16.17
C THR A 165 26.99 -3.79 -15.85
N ASN A 166 27.88 -3.33 -16.72
CA ASN A 166 29.33 -3.58 -16.65
C ASN A 166 30.14 -2.66 -15.73
N ASN A 167 29.57 -1.56 -15.24
CA ASN A 167 30.29 -0.66 -14.33
C ASN A 167 29.49 -0.41 -13.04
N PRO A 168 29.40 -1.42 -12.16
CA PRO A 168 28.58 -1.32 -10.95
C PRO A 168 29.05 -0.22 -9.96
N GLU A 169 30.34 0.11 -9.93
CA GLU A 169 30.86 1.17 -9.05
C GLU A 169 30.39 2.57 -9.51
N GLU A 170 30.32 2.81 -10.82
CA GLU A 170 29.79 4.05 -11.38
C GLU A 170 28.29 4.17 -11.17
N GLN A 171 27.54 3.06 -11.29
CA GLN A 171 26.12 3.01 -11.02
C GLN A 171 25.83 3.29 -9.54
N ASP A 172 26.55 2.63 -8.63
CA ASP A 172 26.43 2.86 -7.19
C ASP A 172 26.74 4.31 -6.82
N ALA A 173 27.77 4.91 -7.43
CA ALA A 173 28.11 6.32 -7.21
C ALA A 173 27.00 7.28 -7.71
N ALA A 174 26.42 6.98 -8.88
CA ALA A 174 25.32 7.76 -9.42
C ALA A 174 24.03 7.64 -8.59
N THR A 175 23.73 6.42 -8.12
CA THR A 175 22.62 6.17 -7.21
C THR A 175 22.85 6.90 -5.88
N ALA A 176 24.06 6.88 -5.35
CA ALA A 176 24.40 7.59 -4.11
C ALA A 176 24.19 9.11 -4.20
N GLU A 177 24.55 9.73 -5.35
CA GLU A 177 24.32 11.16 -5.58
C GLU A 177 22.83 11.50 -5.56
N ILE A 178 22.01 10.76 -6.32
CA ILE A 178 20.55 10.98 -6.41
C ILE A 178 19.90 10.69 -5.05
N TRP A 179 20.25 9.56 -4.42
CA TRP A 179 19.70 9.16 -3.12
C TRP A 179 20.04 10.18 -2.03
N GLY A 180 21.29 10.65 -1.97
CA GLY A 180 21.69 11.68 -1.01
C GLY A 180 20.92 12.97 -1.19
N ALA A 181 20.80 13.48 -2.43
CA ALA A 181 20.00 14.67 -2.72
C ALA A 181 18.52 14.51 -2.38
N HIS A 182 17.96 13.31 -2.63
CA HIS A 182 16.59 12.98 -2.26
C HIS A 182 16.39 13.01 -0.73
N LEU A 183 17.26 12.39 0.06
CA LEU A 183 17.19 12.39 1.51
C LEU A 183 17.32 13.79 2.12
N GLU A 184 18.24 14.61 1.60
CA GLU A 184 18.37 16.01 2.01
C GLU A 184 17.10 16.82 1.76
N MET A 185 16.42 16.55 0.64
CA MET A 185 15.14 17.17 0.31
C MET A 185 14.04 16.73 1.27
N LEU A 186 13.91 15.43 1.54
CA LEU A 186 12.94 14.91 2.50
C LEU A 186 13.10 15.56 3.88
N ASP A 187 14.33 15.74 4.37
CA ASP A 187 14.59 16.40 5.67
C ASP A 187 14.20 17.88 5.64
N ARG A 188 14.34 18.59 4.50
CA ARG A 188 13.86 19.98 4.38
C ARG A 188 12.34 20.09 4.43
N TYR A 189 11.61 19.10 3.88
CA TYR A 189 10.13 19.08 3.87
C TYR A 189 9.52 18.44 5.11
N ASN A 190 10.27 17.62 5.85
CA ASN A 190 9.80 17.03 7.10
C ASN A 190 9.55 18.13 8.15
N LYS A 191 8.30 18.27 8.57
CA LYS A 191 7.83 19.29 9.54
C LYS A 191 7.02 18.60 10.62
N PRO A 192 7.66 18.03 11.67
CA PRO A 192 6.98 17.34 12.75
C PRO A 192 5.76 18.10 13.26
N GLY A 193 4.65 17.39 13.46
CA GLY A 193 3.36 17.95 13.83
C GLY A 193 2.53 18.53 12.68
N LYS A 194 3.06 18.61 11.45
CA LYS A 194 2.36 19.15 10.27
C LYS A 194 2.40 18.25 9.06
N PHE A 195 3.58 17.84 8.64
CA PHE A 195 3.79 16.98 7.48
C PHE A 195 5.05 16.13 7.70
N THR A 196 4.94 14.83 7.52
CA THR A 196 6.05 13.88 7.65
C THR A 196 6.47 13.37 6.28
N ALA A 197 7.71 13.63 5.87
CA ALA A 197 8.32 13.09 4.67
C ALA A 197 9.21 11.89 5.04
N PHE A 198 8.87 10.70 4.54
CA PHE A 198 9.61 9.47 4.78
C PHE A 198 10.58 9.15 3.66
N ALA A 199 11.73 8.62 4.00
CA ALA A 199 12.62 7.96 3.06
C ALA A 199 12.03 6.59 2.68
N GLY A 200 12.08 6.25 1.39
CA GLY A 200 11.63 4.97 0.89
C GLY A 200 12.09 4.73 -0.55
N PHE A 201 11.92 3.52 -1.00
CA PHE A 201 12.11 3.12 -2.39
C PHE A 201 11.25 1.90 -2.71
N GLU A 202 10.99 1.63 -3.98
CA GLU A 202 10.35 0.40 -4.40
C GLU A 202 11.38 -0.63 -4.86
N TYR A 203 11.35 -1.78 -4.20
CA TYR A 203 12.05 -3.00 -4.58
C TYR A 203 11.24 -3.77 -5.63
N THR A 204 11.84 -4.04 -6.80
CA THR A 204 11.15 -4.50 -8.00
C THR A 204 11.51 -5.94 -8.37
N LEU A 205 11.05 -6.91 -7.60
CA LEU A 205 11.19 -8.32 -7.97
C LEU A 205 10.02 -8.73 -8.87
N MET A 206 10.31 -9.17 -10.11
CA MET A 206 9.28 -9.48 -11.10
C MET A 206 9.60 -10.75 -11.91
N PRO A 207 9.62 -11.95 -11.28
CA PRO A 207 9.93 -13.20 -11.99
C PRO A 207 8.85 -13.50 -13.04
N ASP A 208 9.27 -13.70 -14.29
CA ASP A 208 8.39 -13.97 -15.45
C ASP A 208 7.25 -12.94 -15.62
N GLY A 209 7.47 -11.69 -15.21
CA GLY A 209 6.46 -10.63 -15.25
C GLY A 209 5.44 -10.64 -14.11
N ASN A 210 5.57 -11.54 -13.15
CA ASN A 210 4.70 -11.63 -11.97
C ASN A 210 5.15 -10.63 -10.90
N ASN A 211 4.22 -9.81 -10.41
CA ASN A 211 4.53 -8.73 -9.47
C ASN A 211 4.82 -9.27 -8.07
N LEU A 212 6.06 -9.10 -7.61
CA LEU A 212 6.49 -9.35 -6.23
C LEU A 212 7.16 -8.12 -5.63
N HIS A 213 6.67 -6.93 -5.97
CA HIS A 213 7.22 -5.66 -5.54
C HIS A 213 6.94 -5.36 -4.06
N ARG A 214 7.82 -4.54 -3.43
CA ARG A 214 7.66 -4.01 -2.08
C ARG A 214 8.10 -2.56 -2.02
N VAL A 215 7.29 -1.72 -1.41
CA VAL A 215 7.79 -0.43 -0.93
C VAL A 215 8.59 -0.69 0.33
N VAL A 216 9.83 -0.22 0.39
CA VAL A 216 10.63 -0.16 1.62
C VAL A 216 10.51 1.24 2.21
N MET A 217 10.08 1.32 3.46
CA MET A 217 9.91 2.56 4.21
C MET A 217 10.86 2.58 5.39
N PHE A 218 11.62 3.67 5.56
CA PHE A 218 12.54 3.87 6.65
C PHE A 218 11.94 4.78 7.74
N ARG A 219 12.16 4.41 8.99
CA ARG A 219 11.81 5.23 10.16
C ARG A 219 12.65 6.49 10.28
N ASP A 220 13.85 6.45 9.75
CA ASP A 220 14.94 7.39 10.00
C ASP A 220 15.12 8.39 8.85
N GLY A 221 15.82 9.48 9.13
CA GLY A 221 16.21 10.48 8.14
C GLY A 221 17.59 10.23 7.54
N LEU A 222 18.14 11.27 6.91
CA LEU A 222 19.42 11.25 6.20
C LEU A 222 20.58 10.68 7.05
N ASP A 223 20.60 10.95 8.34
CA ASP A 223 21.69 10.57 9.26
C ASP A 223 21.94 9.06 9.31
N ARG A 224 20.90 8.24 9.22
CA ARG A 224 20.97 6.78 9.20
C ARG A 224 20.72 6.22 7.80
N THR A 225 19.66 6.65 7.14
CA THR A 225 19.28 6.13 5.82
C THR A 225 20.32 6.46 4.74
N GLY A 226 21.06 7.57 4.87
CA GLY A 226 22.17 7.93 3.99
C GLY A 226 23.39 7.01 4.07
N GLN A 227 23.44 6.06 5.02
CA GLN A 227 24.52 5.08 5.14
C GLN A 227 24.33 3.86 4.23
N VAL A 228 23.18 3.73 3.59
CA VAL A 228 22.84 2.62 2.69
C VAL A 228 22.33 3.15 1.36
N LEU A 229 22.45 2.34 0.31
CA LEU A 229 21.82 2.58 -0.98
C LEU A 229 20.52 1.76 -1.09
N PRO A 230 19.54 2.21 -1.89
CA PRO A 230 18.36 1.41 -2.22
C PRO A 230 18.76 0.04 -2.78
N TYR A 231 18.11 -1.03 -2.27
CA TYR A 231 18.42 -2.40 -2.65
C TYR A 231 17.69 -2.79 -3.94
N PRO A 232 18.38 -3.17 -5.03
CA PRO A 232 17.75 -3.46 -6.32
C PRO A 232 17.05 -4.82 -6.31
N GLY A 233 15.94 -4.94 -7.07
CA GLY A 233 15.21 -6.19 -7.28
C GLY A 233 15.84 -7.10 -8.32
N ILE A 234 16.50 -6.54 -9.34
CA ILE A 234 17.14 -7.29 -10.42
C ILE A 234 18.26 -8.18 -9.88
N ASN A 235 18.22 -9.48 -10.23
CA ASN A 235 19.18 -10.50 -9.79
C ASN A 235 19.24 -10.70 -8.27
N SER A 236 18.17 -10.37 -7.55
CA SER A 236 18.00 -10.60 -6.12
C SER A 236 16.86 -11.59 -5.84
N ASP A 237 16.59 -11.82 -4.57
CA ASP A 237 15.43 -12.55 -4.07
C ASP A 237 14.86 -11.86 -2.83
N ILE A 238 13.68 -12.26 -2.41
CA ILE A 238 12.97 -11.61 -1.31
C ILE A 238 13.70 -11.76 0.03
N GLU A 239 14.37 -12.89 0.29
CA GLU A 239 15.15 -13.06 1.51
C GLU A 239 16.36 -12.12 1.53
N GLY A 240 16.96 -11.83 0.36
CA GLY A 240 18.01 -10.83 0.22
C GLY A 240 17.56 -9.42 0.60
N LEU A 241 16.31 -9.05 0.28
CA LEU A 241 15.73 -7.77 0.75
C LEU A 241 15.60 -7.75 2.28
N TRP A 242 15.07 -8.81 2.89
CA TRP A 242 14.91 -8.87 4.34
C TRP A 242 16.27 -8.88 5.06
N ASP A 243 17.27 -9.59 4.50
CA ASP A 243 18.63 -9.58 5.03
C ASP A 243 19.30 -8.19 4.89
N TYR A 244 19.04 -7.46 3.80
CA TYR A 244 19.46 -6.06 3.64
C TYR A 244 18.87 -5.16 4.72
N MET A 245 17.55 -5.25 4.99
CA MET A 245 16.89 -4.46 6.03
C MET A 245 17.45 -4.78 7.42
N LEU A 246 17.62 -6.05 7.74
CA LEU A 246 18.24 -6.48 9.00
C LEU A 246 19.69 -5.97 9.14
N ALA A 247 20.46 -5.98 8.06
CA ALA A 247 21.82 -5.46 8.05
C ALA A 247 21.85 -3.93 8.25
N TYR A 248 20.90 -3.19 7.68
CA TYR A 248 20.71 -1.76 7.95
C TYR A 248 20.45 -1.50 9.43
N GLU A 249 19.50 -2.22 10.04
CA GLU A 249 19.17 -2.08 11.45
C GLU A 249 20.38 -2.36 12.36
N GLN A 250 21.12 -3.44 12.07
CA GLN A 250 22.33 -3.82 12.85
C GLN A 250 23.46 -2.80 12.73
N ALA A 251 23.64 -2.21 11.54
CA ALA A 251 24.77 -1.31 11.28
C ALA A 251 24.50 0.12 11.78
N THR A 252 23.25 0.60 11.71
CA THR A 252 22.90 2.01 11.95
C THR A 252 22.08 2.23 13.21
N GLY A 253 21.46 1.16 13.76
CA GLY A 253 20.42 1.25 14.78
C GLY A 253 19.11 1.89 14.27
N GLY A 254 18.95 2.01 12.94
CA GLY A 254 17.72 2.45 12.29
C GLY A 254 16.68 1.34 12.21
N GLN A 255 15.52 1.64 11.61
CA GLN A 255 14.45 0.68 11.37
C GLN A 255 13.87 0.84 9.97
N ALA A 256 13.52 -0.28 9.34
CA ALA A 256 12.85 -0.31 8.04
C ALA A 256 11.77 -1.38 8.03
N LEU A 257 10.75 -1.19 7.18
CA LEU A 257 9.72 -2.19 6.89
C LEU A 257 9.48 -2.28 5.39
N ALA A 258 8.97 -3.41 4.93
CA ALA A 258 8.61 -3.63 3.53
C ALA A 258 7.10 -3.84 3.40
N ILE A 259 6.51 -3.27 2.36
CA ILE A 259 5.07 -3.27 2.08
C ILE A 259 4.83 -3.99 0.76
N PRO A 260 4.43 -5.27 0.76
CA PRO A 260 3.99 -5.96 -0.45
C PRO A 260 2.78 -5.25 -1.08
N HIS A 261 2.77 -5.15 -2.41
CA HIS A 261 1.67 -4.53 -3.12
C HIS A 261 1.39 -5.21 -4.46
N ASN A 262 0.23 -4.92 -5.05
CA ASN A 262 -0.26 -5.54 -6.28
C ASN A 262 -0.17 -7.08 -6.26
N SER A 263 -0.55 -7.68 -5.16
CA SER A 263 -0.61 -9.13 -5.05
C SER A 263 -1.57 -9.75 -6.07
N ASN A 264 -2.61 -9.01 -6.49
CA ASN A 264 -3.53 -9.36 -7.56
C ASN A 264 -2.86 -9.58 -8.93
N LEU A 265 -1.61 -9.12 -9.13
CA LEU A 265 -0.81 -9.25 -10.34
C LEU A 265 0.34 -10.27 -10.22
N SER A 266 0.38 -11.03 -9.11
CA SER A 266 1.49 -11.94 -8.81
C SER A 266 1.33 -13.34 -9.39
N ASN A 267 0.19 -13.68 -10.01
CA ASN A 267 -0.15 -15.04 -10.45
C ASN A 267 0.05 -16.09 -9.35
N GLY A 268 -0.35 -15.76 -8.12
CA GLY A 268 -0.34 -16.64 -6.97
C GLY A 268 0.94 -16.62 -6.14
N LEU A 269 1.98 -15.93 -6.60
CA LEU A 269 3.31 -15.99 -5.98
C LEU A 269 3.45 -15.11 -4.73
N MET A 270 2.60 -14.08 -4.55
CA MET A 270 2.74 -13.17 -3.41
C MET A 270 2.50 -13.87 -2.07
N PHE A 271 1.51 -14.75 -2.01
CA PHE A 271 1.09 -15.43 -0.78
C PHE A 271 1.13 -16.96 -0.94
N GLU A 272 2.25 -17.46 -1.45
CA GLU A 272 2.47 -18.91 -1.61
C GLU A 272 2.55 -19.66 -0.28
N LEU A 273 2.26 -20.96 -0.34
CA LEU A 273 2.48 -21.92 0.76
C LEU A 273 3.80 -22.67 0.64
N THR A 274 4.62 -22.29 -0.35
CA THR A 274 5.91 -22.90 -0.66
C THR A 274 7.04 -21.87 -0.63
N MET A 275 8.24 -22.33 -0.39
CA MET A 275 9.45 -21.51 -0.51
C MET A 275 9.72 -21.15 -1.97
N PRO A 276 10.33 -19.98 -2.26
CA PRO A 276 10.92 -19.72 -3.56
C PRO A 276 11.87 -20.87 -3.95
N GLY A 277 11.61 -21.51 -5.09
CA GLY A 277 12.36 -22.70 -5.51
C GLY A 277 11.78 -24.04 -5.06
N GLY A 278 10.63 -24.06 -4.38
CA GLY A 278 9.85 -25.23 -4.00
C GLY A 278 10.10 -25.73 -2.58
N GLY A 279 9.25 -26.64 -2.15
CA GLY A 279 9.21 -27.13 -0.77
C GLY A 279 8.35 -26.28 0.17
N PRO A 280 7.99 -26.78 1.37
CA PRO A 280 7.14 -26.09 2.31
C PRO A 280 7.84 -24.87 2.93
N ILE A 281 7.07 -23.84 3.28
CA ILE A 281 7.56 -22.69 4.06
C ILE A 281 8.16 -23.20 5.38
N THR A 282 9.34 -22.67 5.73
CA THR A 282 10.01 -22.96 7.00
C THR A 282 9.62 -21.94 8.08
N ALA A 283 9.74 -22.33 9.35
CA ALA A 283 9.51 -21.39 10.47
C ALA A 283 10.52 -20.22 10.46
N GLU A 284 11.72 -20.39 9.92
CA GLU A 284 12.71 -19.32 9.78
C GLU A 284 12.27 -18.30 8.74
N TYR A 285 11.89 -18.75 7.54
CA TYR A 285 11.35 -17.89 6.49
C TYR A 285 10.11 -17.12 6.97
N ALA A 286 9.19 -17.82 7.64
CA ALA A 286 7.98 -17.22 8.17
C ALA A 286 8.27 -16.12 9.20
N ARG A 287 9.27 -16.33 10.10
CA ARG A 287 9.70 -15.29 11.06
C ARG A 287 10.35 -14.09 10.38
N LYS A 288 11.24 -14.30 9.40
CA LYS A 288 11.85 -13.21 8.63
C LYS A 288 10.77 -12.36 7.95
N ARG A 289 9.82 -13.01 7.28
CA ARG A 289 8.72 -12.33 6.61
C ARG A 289 7.85 -11.53 7.56
N ALA A 290 7.39 -12.15 8.65
CA ALA A 290 6.54 -11.49 9.63
C ALA A 290 7.21 -10.27 10.30
N ALA A 291 8.53 -10.29 10.46
CA ALA A 291 9.29 -9.16 11.00
C ALA A 291 9.47 -8.03 9.96
N ALA A 292 9.72 -8.39 8.70
CA ALA A 292 10.02 -7.42 7.65
C ALA A 292 8.76 -6.82 7.01
N GLU A 293 7.65 -7.58 6.91
CA GLU A 293 6.41 -7.20 6.20
C GLU A 293 5.23 -7.10 7.19
N PRO A 294 5.17 -6.08 8.09
CA PRO A 294 4.09 -5.96 9.07
C PRO A 294 2.76 -5.50 8.46
N VAL A 295 2.77 -4.90 7.28
CA VAL A 295 1.59 -4.38 6.57
C VAL A 295 1.63 -4.76 5.10
N VAL A 296 0.45 -4.73 4.45
CA VAL A 296 0.26 -4.97 3.02
C VAL A 296 -0.63 -3.90 2.41
N GLU A 297 -0.34 -3.51 1.19
CA GLU A 297 -1.20 -2.61 0.41
C GLU A 297 -2.36 -3.40 -0.19
N VAL A 298 -3.59 -3.09 0.24
CA VAL A 298 -4.79 -3.80 -0.19
C VAL A 298 -5.43 -3.20 -1.44
N THR A 299 -5.27 -1.90 -1.65
CA THR A 299 -5.92 -1.16 -2.73
C THR A 299 -5.05 -0.03 -3.26
N GLN A 300 -5.07 0.18 -4.57
CA GLN A 300 -4.38 1.25 -5.27
C GLN A 300 -4.95 1.41 -6.70
N ILE A 301 -4.37 2.30 -7.51
CA ILE A 301 -4.81 2.57 -8.89
C ILE A 301 -4.95 1.28 -9.73
N LYS A 302 -4.05 0.29 -9.59
CA LYS A 302 -4.08 -0.99 -10.32
C LYS A 302 -5.00 -2.04 -9.66
N GLY A 303 -6.08 -1.61 -9.03
CA GLY A 303 -7.14 -2.46 -8.51
C GLY A 303 -7.04 -2.76 -7.01
N ASP A 304 -7.94 -3.61 -6.57
CA ASP A 304 -8.10 -4.02 -5.17
C ASP A 304 -7.72 -5.49 -5.00
N SER A 305 -7.03 -5.78 -3.91
CA SER A 305 -6.52 -7.12 -3.57
C SER A 305 -7.17 -7.70 -2.32
N GLU A 306 -8.27 -7.10 -1.79
CA GLU A 306 -8.93 -7.62 -0.58
C GLU A 306 -9.46 -9.01 -0.80
N ALA A 307 -10.38 -9.19 -1.76
CA ALA A 307 -11.06 -10.45 -2.03
C ALA A 307 -11.41 -10.61 -3.50
N HIS A 308 -11.70 -11.85 -3.92
CA HIS A 308 -12.13 -12.17 -5.28
C HIS A 308 -13.44 -12.96 -5.27
N PRO A 309 -14.41 -12.69 -6.18
CA PRO A 309 -15.71 -13.38 -6.21
C PRO A 309 -15.62 -14.91 -6.31
N PHE A 310 -14.58 -15.44 -6.99
CA PHE A 310 -14.33 -16.87 -7.06
C PHE A 310 -13.94 -17.49 -5.73
N LEU A 311 -13.18 -16.77 -4.90
CA LEU A 311 -12.71 -17.24 -3.58
C LEU A 311 -13.75 -16.98 -2.49
N SER A 312 -14.53 -15.92 -2.62
CA SER A 312 -15.54 -15.46 -1.66
C SER A 312 -16.93 -15.34 -2.32
N PRO A 313 -17.52 -16.46 -2.79
CA PRO A 313 -18.75 -16.44 -3.61
C PRO A 313 -20.00 -15.97 -2.83
N ASN A 314 -19.94 -15.90 -1.51
CA ASN A 314 -21.02 -15.41 -0.67
C ASN A 314 -20.90 -13.92 -0.32
N ASP A 315 -19.82 -13.26 -0.76
CA ASP A 315 -19.55 -11.84 -0.56
C ASP A 315 -19.97 -11.05 -1.81
N GLU A 316 -21.09 -10.35 -1.72
CA GLU A 316 -21.59 -9.52 -2.83
C GLU A 316 -20.68 -8.32 -3.18
N MET A 317 -19.76 -7.97 -2.28
CA MET A 317 -18.83 -6.85 -2.43
C MET A 317 -17.40 -7.28 -2.84
N ALA A 318 -17.15 -8.57 -3.07
CA ALA A 318 -15.81 -9.10 -3.39
C ALA A 318 -15.28 -8.68 -4.78
N GLY A 319 -16.13 -8.12 -5.64
CA GLY A 319 -15.75 -7.75 -7.02
C GLY A 319 -15.20 -6.32 -7.20
N PHE A 320 -15.07 -5.56 -6.12
CA PHE A 320 -14.57 -4.18 -6.22
C PHE A 320 -13.12 -4.15 -6.73
N GLY A 321 -12.86 -3.33 -7.75
CA GLY A 321 -11.52 -3.13 -8.30
C GLY A 321 -10.84 -4.38 -8.89
N VAL A 322 -11.58 -5.47 -9.09
CA VAL A 322 -11.03 -6.74 -9.62
C VAL A 322 -10.98 -6.74 -11.14
N LYS A 323 -12.02 -6.22 -11.80
CA LYS A 323 -12.22 -6.30 -13.25
C LYS A 323 -11.03 -5.75 -14.03
N GLY A 324 -10.50 -6.56 -14.94
CA GLY A 324 -9.34 -6.25 -15.78
C GLY A 324 -7.99 -6.56 -15.11
N TRP A 325 -7.91 -6.58 -13.79
CA TRP A 325 -6.69 -6.87 -13.07
C TRP A 325 -6.49 -8.36 -12.80
N GLU A 326 -7.57 -9.12 -12.71
CA GLU A 326 -7.58 -10.58 -12.55
C GLU A 326 -7.14 -11.35 -13.81
N LEU A 327 -6.99 -10.66 -14.96
CA LEU A 327 -6.76 -11.31 -16.26
C LEU A 327 -5.37 -11.94 -16.39
N GLY A 328 -4.37 -11.41 -15.70
CA GLY A 328 -3.00 -11.90 -15.83
C GLY A 328 -2.00 -11.05 -15.05
N ASN A 329 -0.71 -11.39 -15.19
CA ASN A 329 0.39 -10.63 -14.61
C ASN A 329 0.44 -9.17 -15.13
N LEU A 330 1.34 -8.34 -14.60
CA LEU A 330 1.40 -6.91 -14.92
C LEU A 330 1.52 -6.64 -16.43
N PRO A 331 2.45 -7.25 -17.19
CA PRO A 331 2.57 -7.05 -18.64
C PRO A 331 1.59 -7.87 -19.48
N LEU A 332 0.64 -8.61 -18.88
CA LEU A 332 -0.29 -9.52 -19.56
C LEU A 332 0.40 -10.57 -20.47
N THR A 333 1.59 -11.00 -20.10
CA THR A 333 2.32 -12.06 -20.79
C THR A 333 1.91 -13.46 -20.35
N ARG A 334 1.25 -13.56 -19.20
CA ARG A 334 0.76 -14.80 -18.61
C ARG A 334 -0.62 -14.58 -17.99
N GLU A 335 -1.59 -15.37 -18.42
CA GLU A 335 -2.96 -15.35 -17.85
C GLU A 335 -2.97 -15.87 -16.41
N THR A 336 -3.83 -15.27 -15.58
CA THR A 336 -4.14 -15.78 -14.25
C THR A 336 -5.17 -16.89 -14.34
N THR A 337 -4.92 -18.02 -13.67
CA THR A 337 -5.85 -19.14 -13.58
C THR A 337 -6.46 -19.23 -12.16
N ASN A 338 -7.61 -19.92 -12.03
CA ASN A 338 -8.33 -19.96 -10.76
C ASN A 338 -7.52 -20.52 -9.58
N ASP A 339 -6.58 -21.42 -9.82
CA ASP A 339 -5.69 -21.99 -8.82
C ASP A 339 -4.63 -21.01 -8.32
N MET A 340 -4.32 -19.96 -9.09
CA MET A 340 -3.41 -18.89 -8.71
C MET A 340 -4.08 -17.85 -7.79
N LEU A 341 -5.41 -17.66 -7.91
CA LEU A 341 -6.14 -16.60 -7.20
C LEU A 341 -5.92 -16.62 -5.69
N ALA A 342 -5.86 -17.80 -5.08
CA ALA A 342 -5.69 -17.92 -3.63
C ALA A 342 -4.34 -17.38 -3.13
N GLY A 343 -3.33 -17.24 -3.99
CA GLY A 343 -2.05 -16.59 -3.69
C GLY A 343 -2.00 -15.10 -4.04
N ASN A 344 -3.09 -14.55 -4.62
CA ASN A 344 -3.19 -13.17 -5.05
C ASN A 344 -3.92 -12.26 -4.05
N TYR A 345 -4.89 -12.81 -3.28
CA TYR A 345 -5.83 -12.00 -2.50
C TYR A 345 -5.58 -12.09 -1.00
N ILE A 346 -5.67 -10.94 -0.34
CA ILE A 346 -5.23 -10.74 1.05
C ILE A 346 -6.11 -11.52 2.03
N ARG A 347 -7.43 -11.54 1.84
CA ARG A 347 -8.33 -12.31 2.72
C ARG A 347 -7.94 -13.79 2.75
N GLU A 348 -7.56 -14.34 1.59
CA GLU A 348 -7.08 -15.71 1.49
C GLU A 348 -5.70 -15.88 2.15
N ALA A 349 -4.80 -14.90 1.99
CA ALA A 349 -3.50 -14.90 2.66
C ALA A 349 -3.65 -14.88 4.19
N LEU A 350 -4.56 -14.08 4.73
CA LEU A 350 -4.84 -14.04 6.19
C LEU A 350 -5.29 -15.43 6.71
N LYS A 351 -6.18 -16.13 5.97
CA LYS A 351 -6.61 -17.50 6.32
C LYS A 351 -5.44 -18.50 6.23
N ARG A 352 -4.64 -18.45 5.17
CA ARG A 352 -3.42 -19.26 5.00
C ARG A 352 -2.42 -19.02 6.13
N GLY A 353 -2.30 -17.77 6.59
CA GLY A 353 -1.45 -17.41 7.71
C GLY A 353 -1.84 -18.08 9.02
N LEU A 354 -3.15 -18.23 9.31
CA LEU A 354 -3.63 -18.99 10.48
C LEU A 354 -3.21 -20.46 10.42
N SER A 355 -3.37 -21.10 9.26
CA SER A 355 -2.95 -22.50 9.06
C SER A 355 -1.44 -22.67 9.20
N LEU A 356 -0.65 -21.73 8.66
CA LEU A 356 0.81 -21.75 8.82
C LEU A 356 1.23 -21.52 10.27
N GLU A 357 0.53 -20.65 11.02
CA GLU A 357 0.81 -20.44 12.44
C GLU A 357 0.60 -21.71 13.26
N GLU A 358 -0.44 -22.48 12.96
CA GLU A 358 -0.70 -23.75 13.62
C GLU A 358 0.43 -24.76 13.38
N GLN A 359 1.00 -24.78 12.17
CA GLN A 359 2.05 -25.71 11.76
C GLN A 359 3.45 -25.26 12.20
N LEU A 360 3.76 -23.95 12.14
CA LEU A 360 5.10 -23.38 12.27
C LEU A 360 5.30 -22.60 13.58
N GLY A 361 4.22 -22.30 14.31
CA GLY A 361 4.25 -21.44 15.49
C GLY A 361 4.43 -19.94 15.18
N VAL A 362 4.33 -19.54 13.91
CA VAL A 362 4.41 -18.15 13.46
C VAL A 362 3.57 -17.94 12.20
N ASN A 363 2.85 -16.82 12.14
CA ASN A 363 2.03 -16.42 11.01
C ASN A 363 2.82 -15.46 10.11
N PRO A 364 3.25 -15.87 8.89
CA PRO A 364 3.98 -14.98 7.96
C PRO A 364 3.07 -13.95 7.28
N TYR A 365 1.75 -14.07 7.42
CA TYR A 365 0.73 -13.22 6.82
C TYR A 365 -0.12 -12.48 7.86
N ALA A 366 0.42 -12.29 9.08
CA ALA A 366 -0.22 -11.50 10.13
C ALA A 366 0.03 -10.00 9.90
N PHE A 367 -0.40 -9.46 8.76
CA PHE A 367 -0.19 -8.06 8.41
C PHE A 367 -1.43 -7.18 8.66
N GLY A 368 -1.17 -5.87 8.80
CA GLY A 368 -2.17 -4.81 8.69
C GLY A 368 -2.44 -4.46 7.23
N MET A 369 -3.51 -3.71 6.97
CA MET A 369 -3.93 -3.31 5.63
C MET A 369 -3.83 -1.81 5.46
N ILE A 370 -3.25 -1.35 4.34
CA ILE A 370 -3.17 0.05 3.95
C ILE A 370 -3.59 0.21 2.48
N GLY A 371 -3.97 1.44 2.10
CA GLY A 371 -4.13 1.86 0.72
C GLY A 371 -3.01 2.81 0.31
N SER A 372 -2.76 2.92 -0.98
CA SER A 372 -1.80 3.85 -1.59
C SER A 372 -2.24 4.24 -2.98
N THR A 373 -1.53 5.15 -3.65
CA THR A 373 -1.86 5.50 -5.03
C THR A 373 -1.10 4.68 -6.05
N ASP A 374 0.17 4.47 -5.87
CA ASP A 374 1.08 3.97 -6.90
C ASP A 374 1.03 4.86 -8.17
N SER A 375 0.86 6.15 -7.94
CA SER A 375 0.81 7.13 -9.04
C SER A 375 2.21 7.36 -9.62
N HIS A 376 2.30 7.43 -10.94
CA HIS A 376 3.51 7.74 -11.69
C HIS A 376 3.42 9.15 -12.32
N THR A 377 2.68 10.04 -11.67
CA THR A 377 2.54 11.45 -12.08
C THR A 377 3.17 12.43 -11.09
N SER A 378 3.78 11.92 -10.00
CA SER A 378 4.23 12.70 -8.83
C SER A 378 3.08 13.33 -8.03
N LEU A 379 1.83 12.98 -8.34
CA LEU A 379 0.63 13.57 -7.76
C LEU A 379 -0.15 12.49 -7.00
N ALA A 380 -0.06 12.51 -5.68
CA ALA A 380 -0.71 11.56 -4.77
C ALA A 380 -2.22 11.86 -4.62
N THR A 381 -3.04 11.49 -5.61
CA THR A 381 -4.49 11.66 -5.58
C THR A 381 -5.22 10.33 -5.46
N GLY A 382 -6.14 10.22 -4.50
CA GLY A 382 -7.07 9.09 -4.37
C GLY A 382 -8.54 9.50 -4.56
N ASP A 383 -8.82 10.77 -4.85
CA ASP A 383 -10.17 11.29 -4.99
C ASP A 383 -10.69 11.10 -6.42
N GLU A 384 -11.88 10.52 -6.59
CA GLU A 384 -12.48 10.21 -7.88
C GLU A 384 -12.76 11.46 -8.73
N ASP A 385 -13.10 12.60 -8.13
CA ASP A 385 -13.33 13.87 -8.83
C ASP A 385 -12.05 14.65 -9.15
N ASN A 386 -10.90 14.21 -8.60
CA ASN A 386 -9.58 14.82 -8.73
C ASN A 386 -8.49 13.81 -9.14
N PHE A 387 -8.83 12.77 -9.88
CA PHE A 387 -7.90 11.74 -10.32
C PHE A 387 -6.97 12.23 -11.43
N TYR A 388 -5.66 12.24 -11.18
CA TYR A 388 -4.64 12.69 -12.14
C TYR A 388 -4.04 11.56 -13.01
N GLY A 389 -4.54 10.33 -12.90
CA GLY A 389 -4.10 9.22 -13.71
C GLY A 389 -2.99 8.37 -13.08
N LYS A 390 -2.70 7.24 -13.72
CA LYS A 390 -1.60 6.34 -13.34
C LYS A 390 -0.25 6.89 -13.80
N HIS A 391 -0.18 7.44 -15.01
CA HIS A 391 1.01 8.02 -15.63
C HIS A 391 0.62 9.21 -16.52
N THR A 392 1.61 9.95 -17.03
CA THR A 392 1.37 11.19 -17.79
C THR A 392 0.37 11.01 -18.94
N GLY A 393 0.41 9.88 -19.66
CA GLY A 393 -0.55 9.58 -20.73
C GLY A 393 -2.01 9.41 -20.25
N ASN A 394 -2.24 9.26 -18.95
CA ASN A 394 -3.58 9.20 -18.36
C ASN A 394 -3.94 10.46 -17.55
N GLU A 395 -3.19 11.56 -17.65
CA GLU A 395 -3.55 12.82 -17.00
C GLU A 395 -4.85 13.40 -17.61
N PRO A 396 -5.61 14.26 -16.88
CA PRO A 396 -6.91 14.78 -17.34
C PRO A 396 -6.85 15.63 -18.62
N SER A 397 -5.66 16.00 -19.10
CA SER A 397 -5.47 16.65 -20.40
C SER A 397 -5.79 15.73 -21.58
N TYR A 398 -5.71 14.40 -21.39
CA TYR A 398 -6.09 13.39 -22.37
C TYR A 398 -7.57 13.03 -22.15
N GLN A 399 -8.44 13.60 -22.99
CA GLN A 399 -9.89 13.53 -22.79
C GLN A 399 -10.46 12.11 -22.91
N ASP A 400 -9.81 11.22 -23.66
CA ASP A 400 -10.19 9.83 -23.92
C ASP A 400 -9.45 8.80 -23.06
N ARG A 401 -8.73 9.26 -22.01
CA ARG A 401 -7.92 8.41 -21.13
C ARG A 401 -8.67 7.21 -20.51
N ALA A 402 -9.99 7.34 -20.34
CA ALA A 402 -10.82 6.21 -19.89
C ALA A 402 -10.93 5.11 -20.93
N LEU A 403 -10.85 5.44 -22.22
CA LEU A 403 -11.04 4.51 -23.35
C LEU A 403 -9.73 3.89 -23.84
N GLU A 404 -8.58 4.45 -23.46
CA GLU A 404 -7.29 3.91 -23.87
C GLU A 404 -7.11 2.48 -23.37
N GLY A 405 -6.77 1.59 -24.30
CA GLY A 405 -6.50 0.18 -24.03
C GLY A 405 -5.00 -0.09 -23.94
N GLN A 406 -4.57 -0.74 -22.89
CA GLN A 406 -3.23 -1.37 -22.85
C GLN A 406 -3.29 -2.71 -23.58
N ASN A 407 -3.20 -2.66 -24.91
CA ASN A 407 -3.07 -3.85 -25.74
C ASN A 407 -1.58 -4.18 -25.89
N LEU A 408 -1.03 -4.95 -24.97
CA LEU A 408 0.33 -5.50 -25.11
C LEU A 408 0.42 -6.68 -26.08
N GLY A 409 -0.45 -6.71 -27.10
CA GLY A 409 -0.43 -7.71 -28.16
C GLY A 409 -1.19 -9.01 -27.85
N THR A 410 -1.95 -9.05 -26.76
CA THR A 410 -2.83 -10.18 -26.40
C THR A 410 -4.30 -9.89 -26.77
N ARG A 411 -5.15 -10.93 -26.80
CA ARG A 411 -6.62 -10.77 -26.97
C ARG A 411 -7.30 -10.20 -25.72
N ILE A 412 -6.57 -10.09 -24.61
CA ILE A 412 -7.03 -9.66 -23.31
C ILE A 412 -6.50 -8.25 -23.13
N GLY A 413 -7.39 -7.28 -22.90
CA GLY A 413 -7.03 -5.87 -22.77
C GLY A 413 -7.40 -5.32 -21.40
N ARG A 414 -6.51 -4.54 -20.80
CA ARG A 414 -6.85 -3.58 -19.74
C ARG A 414 -7.13 -2.24 -20.40
N PHE A 415 -8.16 -1.57 -19.90
CA PHE A 415 -8.55 -0.25 -20.39
C PHE A 415 -8.43 0.78 -19.27
N GLY A 416 -8.42 2.07 -19.61
CA GLY A 416 -8.35 3.15 -18.66
C GLY A 416 -9.41 3.06 -17.56
N TRP A 417 -10.66 2.70 -17.92
CA TRP A 417 -11.75 2.58 -16.93
C TRP A 417 -11.56 1.48 -15.87
N HIS A 418 -10.58 0.56 -16.04
CA HIS A 418 -10.24 -0.42 -15.01
C HIS A 418 -9.42 0.18 -13.86
N TYR A 419 -8.75 1.33 -14.06
CA TYR A 419 -8.05 2.00 -12.98
C TYR A 419 -9.02 2.51 -11.92
N LEU A 420 -8.70 2.29 -10.65
CA LEU A 420 -9.31 3.02 -9.52
C LEU A 420 -8.66 4.41 -9.43
N ALA A 421 -9.25 5.33 -8.67
CA ALA A 421 -8.61 6.62 -8.41
C ALA A 421 -7.37 6.49 -7.51
N GLY A 422 -7.31 5.45 -6.71
CA GLY A 422 -6.20 5.17 -5.80
C GLY A 422 -6.70 4.73 -4.42
N GLY A 423 -5.84 4.86 -3.44
CA GLY A 423 -6.15 4.63 -2.04
C GLY A 423 -5.24 5.47 -1.14
N TYR A 424 -5.56 5.51 0.15
CA TYR A 424 -4.73 6.14 1.17
C TYR A 424 -4.52 5.23 2.36
N ALA A 425 -3.36 5.38 3.00
CA ALA A 425 -3.08 4.82 4.31
C ALA A 425 -3.54 5.79 5.40
N ALA A 426 -4.20 5.26 6.42
CA ALA A 426 -4.54 5.96 7.64
C ALA A 426 -3.82 5.31 8.82
N ALA A 427 -3.03 6.08 9.56
CA ALA A 427 -2.24 5.60 10.69
C ALA A 427 -2.74 6.20 12.01
N TRP A 428 -3.12 5.35 12.96
CA TRP A 428 -3.42 5.76 14.32
C TRP A 428 -2.11 5.96 15.10
N ALA A 429 -1.64 7.21 15.17
CA ALA A 429 -0.41 7.59 15.83
C ALA A 429 -0.66 8.68 16.88
N ARG A 430 0.20 8.79 17.90
CA ARG A 430 0.05 9.79 18.95
C ARG A 430 0.47 11.20 18.53
N GLY A 431 1.13 11.32 17.39
CA GLY A 431 1.59 12.58 16.82
C GLY A 431 2.12 12.40 15.40
N ASN A 432 2.14 13.49 14.61
CA ASN A 432 2.64 13.46 13.24
C ASN A 432 4.17 13.60 13.24
N THR A 433 4.87 12.48 13.42
CA THR A 433 6.34 12.36 13.30
C THR A 433 6.70 11.05 12.61
N ARG A 434 7.91 10.96 12.02
CA ARG A 434 8.42 9.70 11.44
C ARG A 434 8.31 8.54 12.43
N ALA A 435 8.77 8.75 13.66
CA ALA A 435 8.75 7.72 14.69
C ALA A 435 7.33 7.22 15.00
N GLU A 436 6.40 8.11 15.32
CA GLU A 436 5.05 7.74 15.75
C GLU A 436 4.24 7.08 14.62
N ILE A 437 4.36 7.59 13.38
CA ILE A 437 3.67 7.02 12.22
C ILE A 437 4.29 5.66 11.85
N PHE A 438 5.62 5.56 11.80
CA PHE A 438 6.30 4.28 11.54
C PHE A 438 5.94 3.22 12.59
N ASP A 439 5.94 3.60 13.86
CA ASP A 439 5.58 2.70 14.96
C ASP A 439 4.10 2.25 14.86
N ALA A 440 3.19 3.10 14.31
CA ALA A 440 1.81 2.68 14.00
C ALA A 440 1.77 1.62 12.90
N PHE A 441 2.57 1.76 11.83
CA PHE A 441 2.72 0.73 10.80
C PHE A 441 3.30 -0.56 11.40
N GLN A 442 4.35 -0.46 12.20
CA GLN A 442 5.00 -1.63 12.81
C GLN A 442 4.05 -2.42 13.72
N ARG A 443 3.19 -1.74 14.50
CA ARG A 443 2.17 -2.39 15.34
C ARG A 443 0.85 -2.65 14.61
N ARG A 444 0.79 -2.37 13.28
CA ARG A 444 -0.38 -2.59 12.41
C ARG A 444 -1.63 -1.79 12.80
N GLU A 445 -1.47 -0.72 13.55
CA GLU A 445 -2.58 0.17 13.92
C GLU A 445 -2.86 1.19 12.79
N VAL A 446 -3.13 0.62 11.61
CA VAL A 446 -3.35 1.31 10.34
C VAL A 446 -4.57 0.73 9.63
N TYR A 447 -5.11 1.47 8.69
CA TYR A 447 -6.19 0.98 7.82
C TYR A 447 -6.13 1.62 6.43
N ALA A 448 -6.78 0.98 5.47
CA ALA A 448 -6.88 1.44 4.09
C ALA A 448 -8.20 2.16 3.84
N THR A 449 -8.18 3.14 2.93
CA THR A 449 -9.38 3.58 2.22
C THR A 449 -9.13 3.58 0.72
N THR A 450 -10.20 3.54 -0.06
CA THR A 450 -10.16 3.61 -1.53
C THR A 450 -10.22 5.06 -2.05
N GLY A 451 -9.86 6.03 -1.22
CA GLY A 451 -9.81 7.47 -1.53
C GLY A 451 -10.45 8.32 -0.44
N PRO A 452 -11.75 8.22 -0.17
CA PRO A 452 -12.40 8.99 0.89
C PRO A 452 -11.77 8.75 2.26
N ARG A 453 -11.51 9.83 2.99
CA ARG A 453 -10.84 9.78 4.30
C ARG A 453 -11.83 9.45 5.43
N MET A 454 -12.51 8.31 5.31
CA MET A 454 -13.38 7.78 6.36
C MET A 454 -12.59 7.49 7.63
N THR A 455 -13.08 7.91 8.79
CA THR A 455 -12.45 7.57 10.07
C THR A 455 -13.00 6.24 10.58
N VAL A 456 -12.16 5.23 10.65
CA VAL A 456 -12.52 3.89 11.13
C VAL A 456 -11.71 3.54 12.37
N ARG A 457 -12.40 3.10 13.44
CA ARG A 457 -11.76 2.63 14.67
C ARG A 457 -12.32 1.29 15.09
N LEU A 458 -11.43 0.40 15.45
CA LEU A 458 -11.76 -0.96 15.86
C LEU A 458 -10.97 -1.32 17.12
N PHE A 459 -11.67 -1.75 18.17
CA PHE A 459 -11.07 -2.38 19.34
C PHE A 459 -11.71 -3.74 19.57
N GLY A 460 -10.93 -4.73 19.94
CA GLY A 460 -11.41 -6.05 20.35
C GLY A 460 -11.13 -6.32 21.83
N GLY A 461 -12.03 -7.00 22.51
CA GLY A 461 -11.88 -7.37 23.91
C GLY A 461 -12.97 -8.36 24.32
N PHE A 462 -13.08 -8.66 25.62
CA PHE A 462 -14.05 -9.64 26.12
C PHE A 462 -15.14 -9.02 26.99
N ASP A 463 -14.92 -7.80 27.48
CA ASP A 463 -15.77 -7.12 28.46
C ASP A 463 -16.37 -5.79 27.91
N PHE A 464 -16.45 -5.66 26.58
CA PHE A 464 -17.06 -4.50 25.94
C PHE A 464 -18.58 -4.68 25.79
N SER A 465 -19.29 -3.55 25.76
CA SER A 465 -20.73 -3.48 25.56
C SER A 465 -21.15 -2.12 24.98
N GLU A 466 -22.42 -1.98 24.58
CA GLU A 466 -22.99 -0.70 24.13
C GLU A 466 -22.87 0.44 25.18
N ALA A 467 -22.79 0.10 26.48
CA ALA A 467 -22.63 1.09 27.54
C ALA A 467 -21.25 1.79 27.51
N ASP A 468 -20.27 1.24 26.83
CA ASP A 468 -18.94 1.87 26.70
C ASP A 468 -18.97 3.16 25.89
N TRP A 469 -19.97 3.33 25.01
CA TRP A 469 -20.15 4.55 24.22
C TRP A 469 -20.50 5.78 25.07
N ASP A 470 -21.03 5.60 26.28
CA ASP A 470 -21.40 6.68 27.20
C ASP A 470 -20.19 7.28 27.94
N GLY A 471 -19.00 6.66 27.82
CA GLY A 471 -17.77 7.03 28.50
C GLY A 471 -16.61 7.37 27.57
N ASP A 472 -15.39 7.35 28.11
CA ASP A 472 -14.15 7.41 27.33
C ASP A 472 -13.86 6.03 26.71
N TRP A 473 -14.59 5.71 25.66
CA TRP A 473 -14.53 4.41 24.98
C TRP A 473 -13.15 4.17 24.30
N VAL A 474 -12.44 5.24 23.93
CA VAL A 474 -11.09 5.14 23.37
C VAL A 474 -10.12 4.63 24.43
N ARG A 475 -10.09 5.25 25.60
CA ARG A 475 -9.31 4.77 26.76
C ARG A 475 -9.72 3.35 27.14
N ALA A 476 -11.03 3.06 27.17
CA ALA A 476 -11.52 1.72 27.44
C ALA A 476 -10.99 0.70 26.42
N GLY A 477 -10.97 1.05 25.13
CA GLY A 477 -10.43 0.24 24.07
C GLY A 477 -8.97 -0.16 24.30
N TYR A 478 -8.11 0.81 24.62
CA TYR A 478 -6.68 0.55 24.86
C TYR A 478 -6.39 -0.14 26.19
N THR A 479 -7.21 0.09 27.23
CA THR A 479 -6.92 -0.44 28.58
C THR A 479 -7.56 -1.80 28.87
N ARG A 480 -8.67 -2.13 28.22
CA ARG A 480 -9.42 -3.38 28.41
C ARG A 480 -9.38 -4.32 27.22
N GLY A 481 -8.85 -3.87 26.09
CA GLY A 481 -8.76 -4.62 24.85
C GLY A 481 -7.52 -4.30 24.05
N VAL A 482 -7.59 -4.55 22.74
CA VAL A 482 -6.54 -4.25 21.77
C VAL A 482 -7.11 -3.46 20.60
N PRO A 483 -6.35 -2.51 20.01
CA PRO A 483 -6.75 -1.84 18.78
C PRO A 483 -6.61 -2.77 17.56
N MET A 484 -7.09 -2.31 16.39
CA MET A 484 -6.80 -2.96 15.11
C MET A 484 -5.30 -3.27 14.98
N GLY A 485 -4.95 -4.39 14.34
CA GLY A 485 -3.58 -4.89 14.26
C GLY A 485 -3.14 -5.70 15.48
N GLY A 486 -3.90 -5.66 16.59
CA GLY A 486 -3.55 -6.31 17.85
C GLY A 486 -3.93 -7.79 17.92
N GLU A 487 -3.53 -8.45 19.02
CA GLU A 487 -3.76 -9.86 19.28
C GLU A 487 -4.53 -10.04 20.59
N LEU A 488 -5.58 -10.86 20.56
CA LEU A 488 -6.37 -11.28 21.73
C LEU A 488 -6.01 -12.71 22.09
N GLU A 489 -5.70 -12.95 23.36
CA GLU A 489 -5.63 -14.31 23.91
C GLU A 489 -7.05 -14.77 24.30
N ASP A 490 -7.45 -15.94 23.81
CA ASP A 490 -8.75 -16.54 24.10
C ASP A 490 -8.95 -16.74 25.62
N ARG A 491 -10.12 -16.31 26.13
CA ARG A 491 -10.50 -16.40 27.54
C ARG A 491 -11.65 -17.38 27.80
N GLY A 492 -12.03 -18.18 26.79
CA GLY A 492 -13.14 -19.11 26.87
C GLY A 492 -14.52 -18.47 26.74
N ASN A 493 -14.58 -17.21 26.29
CA ASN A 493 -15.83 -16.52 25.97
C ASN A 493 -15.69 -15.71 24.68
N ALA A 494 -16.81 -15.43 24.01
CA ALA A 494 -16.83 -14.71 22.74
C ALA A 494 -16.22 -13.31 22.85
N PRO A 495 -15.33 -12.92 21.92
CA PRO A 495 -14.82 -11.56 21.87
C PRO A 495 -15.91 -10.58 21.42
N THR A 496 -15.85 -9.37 21.97
CA THR A 496 -16.71 -8.25 21.58
C THR A 496 -15.86 -7.13 20.99
N PHE A 497 -16.35 -6.54 19.92
CA PHE A 497 -15.65 -5.50 19.17
C PHE A 497 -16.40 -4.17 19.26
N LEU A 498 -15.71 -3.11 19.71
CA LEU A 498 -16.19 -1.74 19.58
C LEU A 498 -15.77 -1.22 18.20
N ILE A 499 -16.77 -0.87 17.37
CA ILE A 499 -16.57 -0.45 15.99
C ILE A 499 -17.21 0.92 15.80
N SER A 500 -16.42 1.89 15.35
CA SER A 500 -16.89 3.23 14.98
C SER A 500 -16.40 3.57 13.58
N ALA A 501 -17.33 4.03 12.74
CA ALA A 501 -17.07 4.50 11.39
C ALA A 501 -17.74 5.87 11.21
N LEU A 502 -16.96 6.86 10.78
CA LEU A 502 -17.42 8.20 10.44
C LEU A 502 -17.09 8.46 8.97
N LYS A 503 -18.07 8.99 8.22
CA LYS A 503 -17.85 9.33 6.82
C LYS A 503 -16.74 10.38 6.66
N ASP A 504 -16.16 10.46 5.49
CA ASP A 504 -15.36 11.63 5.10
C ASP A 504 -16.24 12.88 5.16
N PRO A 505 -15.82 13.97 5.84
CA PRO A 505 -16.60 15.21 5.89
C PRO A 505 -17.02 15.75 4.51
N ASP A 506 -16.14 15.58 3.50
CA ASP A 506 -16.36 16.03 2.12
C ASP A 506 -16.96 14.93 1.22
N GLY A 507 -17.06 13.68 1.72
CA GLY A 507 -17.48 12.49 0.98
C GLY A 507 -18.95 12.09 1.18
N ALA A 508 -19.21 10.84 0.80
CA ALA A 508 -20.53 10.23 0.83
C ALA A 508 -20.90 9.70 2.23
N ASN A 509 -22.19 9.53 2.46
CA ASN A 509 -22.69 8.83 3.63
C ASN A 509 -22.34 7.34 3.59
N LEU A 510 -22.33 6.71 4.76
CA LEU A 510 -22.04 5.28 4.92
C LEU A 510 -23.30 4.44 4.68
N ASP A 511 -23.15 3.37 3.92
CA ASP A 511 -24.17 2.33 3.76
C ASP A 511 -24.18 1.41 4.98
N ARG A 512 -23.04 0.74 5.23
CA ARG A 512 -22.92 -0.29 6.26
C ARG A 512 -21.48 -0.52 6.73
N VAL A 513 -21.42 -1.16 7.88
CA VAL A 513 -20.21 -1.74 8.47
C VAL A 513 -20.34 -3.26 8.48
N GLN A 514 -19.35 -3.93 7.95
CA GLN A 514 -19.23 -5.39 7.95
C GLN A 514 -18.04 -5.82 8.80
N VAL A 515 -18.21 -6.92 9.54
CA VAL A 515 -17.09 -7.68 10.12
C VAL A 515 -16.84 -8.89 9.24
N VAL A 516 -15.59 -9.04 8.83
CA VAL A 516 -15.10 -10.23 8.14
C VAL A 516 -14.32 -11.07 9.15
N LYS A 517 -14.82 -12.27 9.41
CA LYS A 517 -14.16 -13.30 10.23
C LYS A 517 -13.57 -14.35 9.32
N GLY A 518 -12.30 -14.72 9.54
CA GLY A 518 -11.67 -15.90 8.95
C GLY A 518 -11.13 -16.81 10.04
N TRP A 519 -11.20 -18.12 9.83
CA TRP A 519 -10.69 -19.11 10.79
C TRP A 519 -10.26 -20.40 10.09
N VAL A 520 -9.58 -21.26 10.84
CA VAL A 520 -9.32 -22.65 10.48
C VAL A 520 -10.28 -23.53 11.27
N ASP A 521 -11.04 -24.40 10.60
CA ASP A 521 -11.94 -25.30 11.29
C ASP A 521 -11.25 -26.56 11.82
N SER A 522 -11.97 -27.40 12.54
CA SER A 522 -11.42 -28.62 13.16
C SER A 522 -10.92 -29.68 12.16
N SER A 523 -11.26 -29.54 10.88
CA SER A 523 -10.72 -30.39 9.79
C SER A 523 -9.49 -29.80 9.11
N GLY A 524 -9.07 -28.59 9.49
CA GLY A 524 -7.97 -27.84 8.90
C GLY A 524 -8.36 -27.01 7.67
N GLU A 525 -9.66 -26.91 7.36
CA GLU A 525 -10.15 -26.15 6.21
C GLU A 525 -10.27 -24.67 6.53
N LEU A 526 -9.91 -23.83 5.55
CA LEU A 526 -9.97 -22.38 5.65
C LEU A 526 -11.42 -21.90 5.46
N GLN A 527 -11.93 -21.18 6.43
CA GLN A 527 -13.31 -20.70 6.47
C GLN A 527 -13.38 -19.18 6.57
N GLU A 528 -14.48 -18.59 6.09
CA GLU A 528 -14.79 -17.20 6.28
C GLU A 528 -16.28 -16.95 6.47
N ARG A 529 -16.62 -15.87 7.16
CA ARG A 529 -17.98 -15.38 7.29
C ARG A 529 -18.00 -13.85 7.38
N LEU A 530 -18.99 -13.25 6.71
CA LEU A 530 -19.27 -11.83 6.76
C LEU A 530 -20.52 -11.57 7.60
N TYR A 531 -20.45 -10.52 8.41
CA TYR A 531 -21.55 -10.05 9.24
C TYR A 531 -21.80 -8.58 8.96
N ASP A 532 -23.00 -8.20 8.51
CA ASP A 532 -23.43 -6.80 8.55
C ASP A 532 -23.72 -6.46 10.01
N VAL A 533 -22.90 -5.63 10.64
CA VAL A 533 -22.99 -5.37 12.09
C VAL A 533 -23.66 -4.06 12.45
N SER A 534 -23.58 -3.07 11.52
CA SER A 534 -24.28 -1.80 11.61
C SER A 534 -24.57 -1.29 10.19
N TRP A 535 -25.71 -0.66 9.96
CA TRP A 535 -26.06 -0.11 8.65
C TRP A 535 -27.04 1.08 8.79
N SER A 536 -27.11 1.92 7.79
CA SER A 536 -28.00 3.05 7.77
C SER A 536 -29.48 2.63 7.68
N ASP A 537 -30.39 3.42 8.23
CA ASP A 537 -31.83 3.19 8.17
C ASP A 537 -32.26 1.79 8.66
N MET A 538 -31.68 1.28 9.76
CA MET A 538 -31.94 -0.06 10.31
C MET A 538 -33.44 -0.33 10.54
N ASP A 539 -34.21 0.70 10.85
CA ASP A 539 -35.67 0.65 11.03
C ASP A 539 -36.43 0.41 9.70
N LYS A 540 -35.86 0.81 8.56
CA LYS A 540 -36.46 0.65 7.22
C LYS A 540 -35.83 -0.49 6.43
N ARG A 541 -34.54 -0.78 6.65
CA ARG A 541 -33.75 -1.77 5.94
C ARG A 541 -33.54 -3.03 6.78
N SER A 542 -34.63 -3.69 7.19
CA SER A 542 -34.55 -4.96 7.91
C SER A 542 -33.94 -6.07 7.05
N ARG A 543 -33.18 -6.97 7.66
CA ARG A 543 -32.57 -8.11 6.96
C ARG A 543 -33.60 -9.00 6.27
N VAL A 544 -33.31 -9.38 5.03
CA VAL A 544 -34.09 -10.32 4.24
C VAL A 544 -33.19 -11.49 3.85
N GLY A 545 -33.55 -12.71 4.29
CA GLY A 545 -32.70 -13.89 4.02
C GLY A 545 -31.30 -13.81 4.63
N GLY A 546 -31.14 -13.08 5.75
CA GLY A 546 -29.85 -12.87 6.42
C GLY A 546 -29.01 -11.71 5.88
N LYS A 547 -29.38 -11.11 4.75
CA LYS A 547 -28.68 -9.99 4.09
C LYS A 547 -29.38 -8.67 4.34
N VAL A 548 -28.61 -7.59 4.46
CA VAL A 548 -29.12 -6.21 4.48
C VAL A 548 -29.42 -5.78 3.04
N PRO A 549 -30.63 -5.29 2.73
CA PRO A 549 -30.94 -4.79 1.38
C PRO A 549 -29.99 -3.66 0.95
N ALA A 550 -29.87 -3.44 -0.36
CA ALA A 550 -29.10 -2.32 -0.91
C ALA A 550 -29.60 -0.96 -0.35
N VAL A 551 -28.67 -0.03 -0.14
CA VAL A 551 -28.98 1.31 0.40
C VAL A 551 -29.75 2.19 -0.60
N GLY A 552 -29.67 1.86 -1.87
CA GLY A 552 -30.16 2.64 -2.99
C GLY A 552 -29.04 3.34 -3.75
N ASP A 553 -29.39 4.14 -4.74
CA ASP A 553 -28.47 4.89 -5.60
C ASP A 553 -29.04 6.29 -5.82
N THR A 554 -28.29 7.33 -5.47
CA THR A 554 -28.65 8.75 -5.68
C THR A 554 -27.80 9.41 -6.75
N VAL A 555 -27.00 8.63 -7.49
CA VAL A 555 -26.11 9.16 -8.54
C VAL A 555 -26.91 9.59 -9.77
N ASP A 556 -26.82 10.87 -10.11
CA ASP A 556 -27.24 11.39 -11.42
C ASP A 556 -26.08 11.20 -12.42
N ARG A 557 -26.23 10.21 -13.28
CA ARG A 557 -25.23 9.88 -14.29
C ARG A 557 -25.08 10.92 -15.39
N ALA A 558 -26.09 11.79 -15.56
CA ALA A 558 -26.01 12.86 -16.57
C ALA A 558 -25.14 14.03 -16.11
N THR A 559 -24.98 14.21 -14.81
CA THR A 559 -24.23 15.34 -14.22
C THR A 559 -23.04 14.88 -13.37
N ALA A 560 -22.84 13.56 -13.20
CA ALA A 560 -21.85 12.96 -12.30
C ALA A 560 -21.95 13.53 -10.86
N THR A 561 -23.18 13.68 -10.36
CA THR A 561 -23.46 14.17 -9.00
C THR A 561 -24.20 13.12 -8.20
N TYR A 562 -24.18 13.24 -6.88
CA TYR A 562 -24.97 12.41 -5.96
C TYR A 562 -25.47 13.24 -4.79
N THR A 563 -26.42 12.70 -4.02
CA THR A 563 -26.89 13.33 -2.79
C THR A 563 -26.69 12.42 -1.59
N ASN A 564 -26.55 13.03 -0.41
CA ASN A 564 -26.47 12.33 0.87
C ASN A 564 -27.88 12.18 1.52
N ASP A 565 -28.93 11.99 0.71
CA ASP A 565 -30.30 11.77 1.20
C ASP A 565 -30.52 10.36 1.76
N ILE A 566 -29.59 9.44 1.47
CA ILE A 566 -29.53 8.07 1.98
C ILE A 566 -28.20 7.84 2.72
N GLY A 567 -28.10 6.74 3.42
CA GLY A 567 -26.90 6.44 4.21
C GLY A 567 -26.87 7.17 5.55
N ALA A 568 -25.81 7.01 6.30
CA ALA A 568 -25.57 7.61 7.61
C ALA A 568 -24.22 8.30 7.69
N ALA A 569 -24.13 9.42 8.41
CA ALA A 569 -22.83 10.10 8.62
C ALA A 569 -21.92 9.32 9.57
N GLU A 570 -22.50 8.58 10.51
CA GLU A 570 -21.79 7.75 11.50
C GLU A 570 -22.51 6.41 11.67
N LEU A 571 -21.73 5.36 11.77
CA LEU A 571 -22.19 4.01 12.16
C LEU A 571 -21.29 3.49 13.28
N ARG A 572 -21.89 3.00 14.37
CA ARG A 572 -21.16 2.41 15.48
C ARG A 572 -21.92 1.24 16.10
N THR A 573 -21.20 0.33 16.71
CA THR A 573 -21.79 -0.83 17.41
C THR A 573 -20.78 -1.50 18.34
N ALA A 574 -21.26 -2.12 19.40
CA ALA A 574 -20.56 -3.15 20.15
C ALA A 574 -21.05 -4.51 19.68
N TRP A 575 -20.27 -5.21 18.86
CA TRP A 575 -20.65 -6.47 18.26
C TRP A 575 -19.88 -7.63 18.89
N THR A 576 -20.59 -8.67 19.38
CA THR A 576 -20.01 -9.89 19.91
C THR A 576 -20.12 -11.00 18.87
N ASP A 577 -19.06 -11.78 18.68
CA ASP A 577 -19.05 -12.89 17.71
C ASP A 577 -20.08 -13.97 18.09
N PRO A 578 -21.16 -14.14 17.29
CA PRO A 578 -22.18 -15.14 17.58
C PRO A 578 -21.75 -16.58 17.26
N ASP A 579 -20.68 -16.75 16.49
CA ASP A 579 -20.16 -18.02 16.02
C ASP A 579 -18.77 -18.31 16.62
N TYR A 580 -18.50 -17.77 17.81
CA TYR A 580 -17.27 -18.05 18.54
C TYR A 580 -17.15 -19.51 18.91
N VAL A 581 -15.95 -20.06 18.75
CA VAL A 581 -15.59 -21.42 19.21
C VAL A 581 -14.31 -21.29 20.05
N GLU A 582 -14.37 -21.78 21.30
CA GLU A 582 -13.25 -21.78 22.24
C GLU A 582 -12.03 -22.50 21.65
N GLY A 583 -10.86 -21.90 21.77
CA GLY A 583 -9.59 -22.44 21.28
C GLY A 583 -9.39 -22.36 19.77
N GLN A 584 -10.33 -21.79 19.01
CA GLN A 584 -10.20 -21.62 17.56
C GLN A 584 -9.39 -20.37 17.23
N ARG A 585 -8.37 -20.51 16.38
CA ARG A 585 -7.66 -19.36 15.78
C ARG A 585 -8.55 -18.66 14.79
N ALA A 586 -8.66 -17.34 14.91
CA ALA A 586 -9.44 -16.52 14.00
C ALA A 586 -8.81 -15.14 13.82
N PHE A 587 -9.20 -14.45 12.75
CA PHE A 587 -9.00 -13.02 12.61
C PHE A 587 -10.34 -12.32 12.37
N TYR A 588 -10.38 -11.02 12.71
CA TYR A 588 -11.54 -10.17 12.49
C TYR A 588 -11.04 -8.81 11.94
N TYR A 589 -11.56 -8.39 10.80
CA TYR A 589 -11.37 -7.02 10.34
C TYR A 589 -12.71 -6.39 9.95
N VAL A 590 -12.72 -5.06 9.89
CA VAL A 590 -13.90 -4.29 9.54
C VAL A 590 -13.76 -3.80 8.10
N ARG A 591 -14.85 -3.92 7.33
CA ARG A 591 -15.04 -3.26 6.06
C ARG A 591 -16.19 -2.25 6.20
N VAL A 592 -15.89 -0.96 5.95
CA VAL A 592 -16.88 0.13 5.93
C VAL A 592 -17.18 0.45 4.48
N ILE A 593 -18.45 0.59 4.12
CA ILE A 593 -18.90 0.80 2.75
C ILE A 593 -19.73 2.08 2.70
N GLU A 594 -19.41 2.99 1.75
CA GLU A 594 -20.19 4.18 1.44
C GLU A 594 -21.42 3.87 0.57
N ILE A 595 -22.34 4.82 0.46
CA ILE A 595 -23.37 4.79 -0.58
C ILE A 595 -22.72 4.92 -1.97
N PRO A 596 -23.39 4.53 -3.07
CA PRO A 596 -22.84 4.67 -4.41
C PRO A 596 -22.48 6.11 -4.77
N THR A 597 -21.29 6.31 -5.38
CA THR A 597 -20.75 7.58 -5.85
C THR A 597 -20.22 7.48 -7.28
N PRO A 598 -20.16 8.60 -8.05
CA PRO A 598 -19.54 8.60 -9.37
C PRO A 598 -18.05 8.26 -9.30
N ARG A 599 -17.56 7.44 -10.23
CA ARG A 599 -16.13 7.24 -10.45
C ARG A 599 -15.57 8.33 -11.38
N TRP A 600 -14.22 8.46 -11.40
CA TRP A 600 -13.50 9.41 -12.27
C TRP A 600 -13.90 9.27 -13.75
N THR A 601 -14.22 8.07 -14.19
CA THR A 601 -14.69 7.79 -15.55
C THR A 601 -16.00 8.50 -15.87
N LEU A 602 -16.94 8.56 -14.91
CA LEU A 602 -18.19 9.28 -15.07
C LEU A 602 -17.98 10.81 -15.03
N PHE A 603 -17.10 11.29 -14.15
CA PHE A 603 -16.71 12.71 -14.13
C PHE A 603 -16.12 13.13 -15.47
N ASP A 604 -15.23 12.33 -16.05
CA ASP A 604 -14.63 12.61 -17.35
C ASP A 604 -15.66 12.52 -18.50
N ALA A 605 -16.54 11.51 -18.48
CA ALA A 605 -17.58 11.37 -19.47
C ALA A 605 -18.46 12.63 -19.56
N VAL A 606 -18.86 13.16 -18.39
CA VAL A 606 -19.65 14.40 -18.31
C VAL A 606 -18.81 15.62 -18.69
N ARG A 607 -17.59 15.75 -18.15
CA ARG A 607 -16.70 16.90 -18.38
C ARG A 607 -16.30 17.08 -19.83
N PHE A 608 -16.03 15.99 -20.52
CA PHE A 608 -15.51 16.00 -21.89
C PHE A 608 -16.54 15.59 -22.96
N GLY A 609 -17.75 15.20 -22.55
CA GLY A 609 -18.78 14.75 -23.46
C GLY A 609 -18.45 13.41 -24.16
N ILE A 610 -17.79 12.48 -23.45
CA ILE A 610 -17.37 11.17 -23.95
C ILE A 610 -18.50 10.19 -23.72
N GLU A 611 -18.78 9.35 -24.74
CA GLU A 611 -19.66 8.19 -24.60
C GLU A 611 -18.86 6.98 -24.11
N LEU A 612 -19.14 6.54 -22.89
CA LEU A 612 -18.51 5.33 -22.33
C LEU A 612 -19.14 4.07 -22.94
N PRO A 613 -18.36 3.01 -23.24
CA PRO A 613 -18.88 1.69 -23.56
C PRO A 613 -19.80 1.17 -22.44
N GLU A 614 -20.72 0.26 -22.80
CA GLU A 614 -21.70 -0.30 -21.85
C GLU A 614 -21.03 -0.87 -20.58
N ASP A 615 -19.93 -1.63 -20.75
CA ASP A 615 -19.15 -2.19 -19.64
C ASP A 615 -18.50 -1.13 -18.74
N ALA A 616 -17.98 -0.05 -19.33
CA ALA A 616 -17.39 1.06 -18.59
C ALA A 616 -18.48 1.89 -17.87
N MET A 617 -19.66 2.06 -18.51
CA MET A 617 -20.80 2.75 -17.91
C MET A 617 -21.38 1.96 -16.73
N ALA A 618 -21.39 0.63 -16.80
CA ALA A 618 -21.83 -0.23 -15.70
C ALA A 618 -20.90 -0.07 -14.46
N ASP A 619 -19.61 0.16 -14.69
CA ASP A 619 -18.60 0.35 -13.65
C ASP A 619 -18.35 1.84 -13.30
N ALA A 620 -19.11 2.77 -13.87
CA ALA A 620 -18.91 4.21 -13.67
C ALA A 620 -19.42 4.75 -12.32
N VAL A 621 -19.99 3.87 -11.49
CA VAL A 621 -20.46 4.15 -10.12
C VAL A 621 -19.92 3.07 -9.21
N ALA A 622 -19.36 3.46 -8.08
CA ALA A 622 -18.79 2.53 -7.10
C ALA A 622 -19.25 2.87 -5.68
N GLN A 623 -19.14 1.90 -4.77
CA GLN A 623 -19.24 2.12 -3.33
C GLN A 623 -17.83 2.10 -2.74
N GLU A 624 -17.30 3.30 -2.47
CA GLU A 624 -16.01 3.46 -1.84
C GLU A 624 -15.99 2.83 -0.45
N ARG A 625 -14.80 2.45 0.02
CA ARG A 625 -14.70 1.64 1.24
C ARG A 625 -13.42 1.86 2.03
N ALA A 626 -13.45 1.37 3.26
CA ALA A 626 -12.28 1.27 4.12
C ALA A 626 -12.13 -0.15 4.65
N TYR A 627 -10.87 -0.56 4.89
CA TYR A 627 -10.49 -1.87 5.44
C TYR A 627 -9.59 -1.69 6.64
N SER A 628 -10.06 -2.08 7.85
CA SER A 628 -9.21 -2.05 9.03
C SER A 628 -8.16 -3.17 9.00
N SER A 629 -7.03 -2.96 9.66
CA SER A 629 -6.14 -4.07 10.00
C SER A 629 -6.86 -5.09 10.88
N PRO A 630 -6.56 -6.41 10.71
CA PRO A 630 -7.21 -7.46 11.50
C PRO A 630 -6.83 -7.41 12.99
N ILE A 631 -7.77 -7.84 13.86
CA ILE A 631 -7.48 -8.28 15.21
C ILE A 631 -7.45 -9.82 15.19
N TRP A 632 -6.41 -10.40 15.79
CA TRP A 632 -6.15 -11.82 15.78
C TRP A 632 -6.58 -12.45 17.11
N LEU A 633 -7.42 -13.49 17.08
CA LEU A 633 -7.77 -14.30 18.25
C LEU A 633 -6.86 -15.55 18.27
N LYS A 634 -6.09 -15.70 19.33
CA LYS A 634 -5.16 -16.82 19.53
C LYS A 634 -5.65 -17.70 20.67
N PRO A 635 -5.52 -19.05 20.57
CA PRO A 635 -5.76 -19.93 21.70
C PRO A 635 -4.94 -19.51 22.92
N ALA A 636 -5.52 -19.67 24.10
CA ALA A 636 -4.76 -19.48 25.33
C ALA A 636 -3.53 -20.41 25.34
N PRO A 637 -2.36 -19.96 25.81
CA PRO A 637 -1.21 -20.84 25.95
C PRO A 637 -1.55 -22.02 26.84
N PRO A 638 -1.04 -23.23 26.54
CA PRO A 638 -1.32 -24.39 27.38
C PRO A 638 -0.89 -24.09 28.81
N ALA A 639 -1.77 -24.41 29.78
CA ALA A 639 -1.45 -24.23 31.20
C ALA A 639 -0.13 -24.93 31.51
N ILE A 640 0.85 -24.18 32.00
CA ILE A 640 2.10 -24.77 32.48
C ILE A 640 1.73 -25.66 33.67
N MET A 641 1.70 -26.96 33.45
CA MET A 641 1.59 -27.89 34.56
C MET A 641 2.88 -27.74 35.37
N GLU A 642 2.81 -27.03 36.50
CA GLU A 642 3.89 -27.09 37.50
C GLU A 642 4.07 -28.56 37.87
N GLN A 643 5.20 -29.10 37.46
CA GLN A 643 5.57 -30.46 37.93
C GLN A 643 5.78 -30.35 39.44
N GLN A 644 4.83 -30.91 40.18
CA GLN A 644 4.93 -31.10 41.61
C GLN A 644 6.00 -32.14 41.97
#